data_897c0f54a3ae93e02d379ac2c10a01f5
#
_entry.id   897c0f54a3ae93e02d379ac2c10a01f5
#
_cell.length_a   1.000
_cell.length_b   1.000
_cell.length_c   1.000
_cell.angle_alpha   90.00
_cell.angle_beta   90.00
_cell.angle_gamma   90.00
#
_symmetry.space_group_name_H-M   'P 1'
#
loop_
_entity.id
_entity.type
_entity.pdbx_description
1 polymer ?
#
loop_
_entity_poly.entity_id
_entity_poly.type
_entity_poly.pdbx_seq_one_letter_code
_entity_poly.pdbx_strand_id
1 'polypeptide(L)'
;MAYTQINPATGKKFRLISAPVVKKDAKALVTGKPVYTDDLAPKDCLIVKVLRSPYAHALIEEIDCKVASRVPGIECILTWKDVPQKRFTMAGQTYPEPSPYDRLILDQRVRFVGDAVAIIAGETEAAVDHAMRLIKVKYQILEPVLDMNDSKDGKILVHPEDNWKALCNVGADNKRNLCASGGETHGDLEAAFAGCSHIVEKTYHTKANQQAMMETFRAFTYMDVYGRLNVVASTQVPFHVRRILAHALDVSKSRIRVIKPRIGGGFGAKQTVVAEVYPAIVTMKTGKPAKIIYSRYESQIASSPRHEMEVKVKLGCDDNGILQAMDVYTLSNTGAFGEHGPTTVGLSGHKSIPLYGTPKAFRFAYDVVYTNRMSAGAYRGYGATQGIFAVESAIDELAAQMGMNPIELRKKNMIRQGQVMPAYYGETANSCALDRCVDKAMEMIGWDEKYPRKDMGNGKVRAVGLAMAMQGSAISGVDVGSVTIKVNDDGFYSMTIGASDMGTGCDTTLAQVAAECLDCELDDIVVYGVDTDISPYDSGSYASSTAYLTGMAVVKTCESLKKKILKKAAEYLNCSEDELEFAGKTVRRLNAPEGEPAEITLKDIGNRAMCFNEEALQATESHSSPVSPPPFMAGAAEVEIDKETGHIELIQFAAAVDCGTPLNENLARVQTEGGLAQGIGMAMYEDVTYSDQGRVHENSFMQYKVPSRLDIGKVQVEFECSYEPTGPFGAKSIGEIVINTPSPAIANAVYNAVGVRIRELPITDEKIFMGMK
;
A
#
# COMPACT_ATOMS: atom_id res chain seq x y z
N MET A 1 -23.04 17.06 6.29
CA MET A 1 -23.43 17.99 5.20
C MET A 1 -23.29 17.25 3.90
N ALA A 2 -24.27 17.37 2.99
CA ALA A 2 -24.10 16.81 1.66
C ALA A 2 -22.83 17.42 1.04
N TYR A 3 -21.95 16.59 0.50
CA TYR A 3 -20.80 17.02 -0.27
C TYR A 3 -21.25 18.09 -1.27
N THR A 4 -20.43 19.09 -1.53
CA THR A 4 -20.67 19.95 -2.66
C THR A 4 -20.54 19.10 -3.93
N GLN A 5 -21.65 18.48 -4.33
CA GLN A 5 -21.77 17.77 -5.63
C GLN A 5 -21.65 18.76 -6.81
N ILE A 6 -21.02 19.91 -6.57
CA ILE A 6 -20.87 20.99 -7.53
C ILE A 6 -19.38 21.07 -7.87
N ASN A 7 -19.09 21.00 -9.15
CA ASN A 7 -17.76 21.26 -9.66
C ASN A 7 -17.45 22.78 -9.46
N PRO A 8 -16.49 23.15 -8.60
CA PRO A 8 -16.21 24.56 -8.33
C PRO A 8 -15.65 25.31 -9.54
N ALA A 9 -15.08 24.61 -10.53
CA ALA A 9 -14.60 25.21 -11.77
C ALA A 9 -15.72 25.58 -12.74
N THR A 10 -16.85 24.87 -12.71
CA THR A 10 -17.97 25.08 -13.66
C THR A 10 -19.26 25.55 -13.01
N GLY A 11 -19.37 25.48 -11.68
CA GLY A 11 -20.61 25.73 -10.94
C GLY A 11 -21.72 24.71 -11.19
N LYS A 12 -21.47 23.64 -11.98
CA LYS A 12 -22.45 22.60 -12.31
C LYS A 12 -22.36 21.42 -11.33
N LYS A 13 -23.49 20.76 -11.09
CA LYS A 13 -23.53 19.53 -10.32
C LYS A 13 -22.80 18.42 -11.08
N PHE A 14 -21.97 17.64 -10.37
CA PHE A 14 -21.39 16.41 -10.91
C PHE A 14 -22.50 15.42 -11.28
N ARG A 15 -22.32 14.70 -12.38
CA ARG A 15 -23.26 13.69 -12.85
C ARG A 15 -22.94 12.32 -12.27
N LEU A 16 -21.71 11.93 -12.30
CA LEU A 16 -21.22 10.62 -11.85
C LEU A 16 -20.22 10.69 -10.68
N ILE A 17 -19.47 11.78 -10.55
CA ILE A 17 -18.53 11.94 -9.43
C ILE A 17 -19.28 11.99 -8.10
N SER A 18 -18.78 11.29 -7.09
CA SER A 18 -19.39 11.00 -5.79
C SER A 18 -20.62 10.08 -5.84
N ALA A 19 -21.10 9.71 -7.02
CA ALA A 19 -22.21 8.77 -7.12
C ALA A 19 -21.77 7.36 -6.67
N PRO A 20 -22.62 6.63 -5.93
CA PRO A 20 -22.32 5.28 -5.43
C PRO A 20 -22.54 4.21 -6.51
N VAL A 21 -21.86 4.35 -7.66
CA VAL A 21 -22.02 3.39 -8.77
C VAL A 21 -21.44 2.02 -8.40
N VAL A 22 -22.07 0.97 -8.89
CA VAL A 22 -21.66 -0.42 -8.66
C VAL A 22 -20.38 -0.72 -9.45
N LYS A 23 -19.48 -1.52 -8.89
CA LYS A 23 -18.26 -1.97 -9.59
C LYS A 23 -18.61 -2.66 -10.91
N LYS A 24 -17.90 -2.31 -11.98
CA LYS A 24 -18.12 -2.89 -13.33
C LYS A 24 -17.96 -4.41 -13.37
N ASP A 25 -17.12 -4.97 -12.51
CA ASP A 25 -16.87 -6.41 -12.38
C ASP A 25 -17.69 -7.11 -11.28
N ALA A 26 -18.55 -6.38 -10.55
CA ALA A 26 -19.29 -6.93 -9.41
C ALA A 26 -20.07 -8.19 -9.74
N LYS A 27 -20.78 -8.21 -10.90
CA LYS A 27 -21.57 -9.39 -11.32
C LYS A 27 -20.67 -10.61 -11.56
N ALA A 28 -19.51 -10.43 -12.19
CA ALA A 28 -18.57 -11.54 -12.43
C ALA A 28 -18.05 -12.11 -11.10
N LEU A 29 -17.67 -11.24 -10.16
CA LEU A 29 -17.15 -11.65 -8.86
C LEU A 29 -18.20 -12.41 -8.03
N VAL A 30 -19.42 -11.89 -7.88
CA VAL A 30 -20.46 -12.51 -7.05
C VAL A 30 -21.06 -13.78 -7.67
N THR A 31 -20.91 -13.99 -8.97
CA THR A 31 -21.35 -15.21 -9.67
C THR A 31 -20.23 -16.24 -9.87
N GLY A 32 -19.03 -16.01 -9.31
CA GLY A 32 -17.91 -16.94 -9.35
C GLY A 32 -17.31 -17.17 -10.75
N LYS A 33 -17.27 -16.13 -11.60
CA LYS A 33 -16.62 -16.26 -12.91
C LYS A 33 -15.10 -16.44 -12.72
N PRO A 34 -14.41 -17.26 -13.53
CA PRO A 34 -12.98 -17.45 -13.47
C PRO A 34 -12.25 -16.17 -13.91
N VAL A 35 -11.64 -15.47 -12.98
CA VAL A 35 -10.99 -14.16 -13.21
C VAL A 35 -9.66 -14.00 -12.50
N TYR A 36 -9.32 -14.88 -11.55
CA TYR A 36 -8.08 -14.83 -10.78
C TYR A 36 -6.96 -15.62 -11.46
N THR A 37 -5.73 -15.42 -11.01
CA THR A 37 -4.54 -16.00 -11.64
C THR A 37 -4.65 -17.52 -11.82
N ASP A 38 -5.06 -18.28 -10.81
CA ASP A 38 -5.14 -19.74 -10.90
C ASP A 38 -6.27 -20.22 -11.81
N ASP A 39 -7.38 -19.46 -11.89
CA ASP A 39 -8.49 -19.77 -12.78
C ASP A 39 -8.09 -19.73 -14.27
N LEU A 40 -7.07 -18.93 -14.60
CA LEU A 40 -6.60 -18.70 -15.97
C LEU A 40 -5.41 -19.56 -16.35
N ALA A 41 -4.81 -20.28 -15.37
CA ALA A 41 -3.64 -21.09 -15.61
C ALA A 41 -3.97 -22.29 -16.54
N PRO A 42 -3.14 -22.59 -17.56
CA PRO A 42 -3.27 -23.80 -18.38
C PRO A 42 -3.31 -25.06 -17.50
N LYS A 43 -4.11 -26.05 -17.90
CA LYS A 43 -4.27 -27.30 -17.14
C LYS A 43 -3.02 -28.18 -17.12
N ASP A 44 -2.16 -28.01 -18.12
CA ASP A 44 -0.89 -28.73 -18.30
C ASP A 44 0.32 -28.00 -17.72
N CYS A 45 0.10 -26.96 -16.90
CA CYS A 45 1.19 -26.31 -16.19
C CYS A 45 1.93 -27.28 -15.28
N LEU A 46 3.26 -27.21 -15.32
CA LEU A 46 4.09 -27.79 -14.27
C LEU A 46 3.77 -27.13 -12.93
N ILE A 47 3.63 -27.94 -11.88
CA ILE A 47 3.48 -27.45 -10.51
C ILE A 47 4.86 -27.13 -9.96
N VAL A 48 5.06 -25.90 -9.51
CA VAL A 48 6.32 -25.44 -8.90
C VAL A 48 6.15 -25.30 -7.41
N LYS A 49 7.06 -25.88 -6.64
CA LYS A 49 7.18 -25.69 -5.19
C LYS A 49 8.62 -25.32 -4.82
N VAL A 50 8.80 -24.71 -3.67
CA VAL A 50 10.11 -24.28 -3.16
C VAL A 50 10.44 -25.03 -1.90
N LEU A 51 11.57 -25.78 -1.90
CA LEU A 51 12.14 -26.35 -0.68
C LEU A 51 12.69 -25.20 0.17
N ARG A 52 12.30 -25.15 1.43
CA ARG A 52 12.63 -24.02 2.32
C ARG A 52 13.57 -24.43 3.43
N SER A 53 14.42 -23.49 3.85
CA SER A 53 15.36 -23.69 4.95
C SER A 53 14.64 -23.91 6.27
N PRO A 54 15.04 -24.92 7.05
CA PRO A 54 14.60 -25.09 8.44
C PRO A 54 15.43 -24.26 9.44
N TYR A 55 16.50 -23.60 8.97
CA TYR A 55 17.45 -22.83 9.78
C TYR A 55 17.39 -21.35 9.48
N ALA A 56 17.56 -20.53 10.52
CA ALA A 56 17.58 -19.08 10.41
C ALA A 56 18.88 -18.55 9.78
N HIS A 57 19.99 -19.24 9.99
CA HIS A 57 21.30 -18.87 9.41
C HIS A 57 22.12 -20.13 9.18
N ALA A 58 22.47 -20.39 7.91
CA ALA A 58 23.31 -21.53 7.57
C ALA A 58 23.96 -21.39 6.19
N LEU A 59 25.03 -22.14 5.95
CA LEU A 59 25.59 -22.37 4.61
C LEU A 59 25.18 -23.75 4.12
N ILE A 60 24.74 -23.83 2.87
CA ILE A 60 24.45 -25.08 2.20
C ILE A 60 25.77 -25.67 1.69
N GLU A 61 26.21 -26.77 2.30
CA GLU A 61 27.42 -27.49 1.84
C GLU A 61 27.11 -28.40 0.65
N GLU A 62 25.99 -29.10 0.69
CA GLU A 62 25.58 -30.04 -0.36
C GLU A 62 24.06 -30.15 -0.44
N ILE A 63 23.56 -30.32 -1.69
CA ILE A 63 22.17 -30.69 -1.98
C ILE A 63 22.22 -31.96 -2.85
N ASP A 64 21.74 -33.10 -2.31
CA ASP A 64 21.61 -34.35 -3.07
C ASP A 64 20.17 -34.51 -3.58
N CYS A 65 20.01 -34.32 -4.88
CA CYS A 65 18.75 -34.47 -5.61
C CYS A 65 18.64 -35.78 -6.41
N LYS A 66 19.63 -36.70 -6.34
CA LYS A 66 19.72 -37.90 -7.22
C LYS A 66 18.51 -38.81 -7.16
N VAL A 67 17.96 -39.04 -5.97
CA VAL A 67 16.76 -39.86 -5.79
C VAL A 67 15.52 -39.08 -6.16
N ALA A 68 15.42 -37.85 -5.73
CA ALA A 68 14.29 -36.96 -5.98
C ALA A 68 14.05 -36.73 -7.49
N SER A 69 15.12 -36.57 -8.28
CA SER A 69 15.01 -36.36 -9.73
C SER A 69 14.53 -37.57 -10.54
N ARG A 70 14.48 -38.74 -9.90
CA ARG A 70 13.97 -39.99 -10.52
C ARG A 70 12.49 -40.24 -10.18
N VAL A 71 11.85 -39.41 -9.40
CA VAL A 71 10.43 -39.55 -9.11
C VAL A 71 9.65 -39.32 -10.41
N PRO A 72 8.76 -40.24 -10.82
CA PRO A 72 7.97 -40.09 -12.02
C PRO A 72 7.16 -38.78 -12.01
N GLY A 73 7.17 -38.07 -13.12
CA GLY A 73 6.48 -36.77 -13.25
C GLY A 73 7.29 -35.57 -12.77
N ILE A 74 8.53 -35.75 -12.30
CA ILE A 74 9.43 -34.61 -12.01
C ILE A 74 10.12 -34.18 -13.31
N GLU A 75 9.99 -32.88 -13.63
CA GLU A 75 10.60 -32.26 -14.79
C GLU A 75 11.98 -31.69 -14.50
N CYS A 76 12.12 -30.92 -13.41
CA CYS A 76 13.42 -30.39 -12.99
C CYS A 76 13.45 -30.09 -11.48
N ILE A 77 14.68 -30.11 -10.95
CA ILE A 77 15.01 -29.61 -9.61
C ILE A 77 16.17 -28.63 -9.79
N LEU A 78 15.99 -27.37 -9.41
CA LEU A 78 16.98 -26.31 -9.53
C LEU A 78 17.54 -25.94 -8.17
N THR A 79 18.85 -25.84 -8.09
CA THR A 79 19.59 -25.40 -6.91
C THR A 79 20.29 -24.07 -7.19
N TRP A 80 20.98 -23.49 -6.23
CA TRP A 80 21.76 -22.27 -6.42
C TRP A 80 22.80 -22.36 -7.55
N LYS A 81 23.23 -23.58 -7.95
CA LYS A 81 24.15 -23.82 -9.07
C LYS A 81 23.48 -23.71 -10.45
N ASP A 82 22.16 -23.79 -10.49
CA ASP A 82 21.38 -23.91 -11.74
C ASP A 82 20.71 -22.59 -12.15
N VAL A 83 20.79 -21.54 -11.31
CA VAL A 83 20.13 -20.25 -11.51
C VAL A 83 21.16 -19.12 -11.60
N PRO A 84 20.84 -17.98 -12.25
CA PRO A 84 21.71 -16.82 -12.29
C PRO A 84 22.13 -16.35 -10.89
N GLN A 85 23.43 -16.12 -10.70
CA GLN A 85 24.01 -15.60 -9.47
C GLN A 85 24.15 -14.07 -9.51
N LYS A 86 23.07 -13.39 -9.92
CA LYS A 86 22.96 -11.94 -10.03
C LYS A 86 22.07 -11.40 -8.94
N ARG A 87 22.64 -10.52 -8.09
CA ARG A 87 21.86 -9.93 -6.98
C ARG A 87 20.82 -8.96 -7.50
N PHE A 88 19.64 -8.98 -6.89
CA PHE A 88 18.51 -8.11 -7.18
C PHE A 88 17.80 -7.71 -5.88
N THR A 89 16.87 -6.79 -5.98
CA THR A 89 15.90 -6.48 -4.91
C THR A 89 14.51 -6.88 -5.35
N MET A 90 13.67 -7.30 -4.42
CA MET A 90 12.26 -7.62 -4.67
C MET A 90 11.33 -6.39 -4.55
N ALA A 91 11.88 -5.22 -4.20
CA ALA A 91 11.10 -3.99 -4.04
C ALA A 91 10.51 -3.51 -5.37
N GLY A 92 9.19 -3.53 -5.48
CA GLY A 92 8.45 -3.10 -6.66
C GLY A 92 8.11 -1.61 -6.63
N GLN A 93 9.11 -0.73 -6.72
CA GLN A 93 8.92 0.73 -6.81
C GLN A 93 10.08 1.33 -7.58
N THR A 94 9.97 2.56 -8.03
CA THR A 94 10.94 3.39 -8.77
C THR A 94 12.18 2.69 -9.35
N TYR A 95 13.05 3.39 -10.05
CA TYR A 95 14.34 2.89 -10.55
C TYR A 95 15.37 4.05 -10.60
N PRO A 96 16.61 3.85 -10.10
CA PRO A 96 17.02 2.66 -9.33
C PRO A 96 16.21 2.52 -8.05
N GLU A 97 15.96 1.26 -7.63
CA GLU A 97 15.23 1.02 -6.41
C GLU A 97 16.02 1.58 -5.21
N PRO A 98 15.39 2.37 -4.31
CA PRO A 98 16.04 2.86 -3.09
C PRO A 98 16.13 1.75 -2.05
N SER A 99 16.82 0.67 -2.40
CA SER A 99 17.00 -0.53 -1.60
C SER A 99 18.27 -1.26 -2.02
N PRO A 100 18.97 -1.96 -1.11
CA PRO A 100 20.07 -2.81 -1.47
C PRO A 100 19.69 -3.94 -2.43
N TYR A 101 20.60 -4.28 -3.34
CA TYR A 101 20.54 -5.46 -4.20
C TYR A 101 21.23 -6.61 -3.45
N ASP A 102 20.49 -7.21 -2.54
CA ASP A 102 21.01 -8.12 -1.53
C ASP A 102 20.54 -9.59 -1.70
N ARG A 103 19.58 -9.85 -2.61
CA ARG A 103 18.97 -11.15 -2.81
C ARG A 103 19.46 -11.85 -4.10
N LEU A 104 19.55 -13.19 -4.05
CA LEU A 104 19.68 -14.07 -5.20
C LEU A 104 18.40 -14.90 -5.37
N ILE A 105 18.16 -15.49 -6.56
CA ILE A 105 17.01 -16.40 -6.77
C ILE A 105 17.09 -17.57 -5.81
N LEU A 106 18.25 -18.23 -5.75
CA LEU A 106 18.64 -19.21 -4.74
C LEU A 106 20.09 -18.91 -4.33
N ASP A 107 20.35 -18.91 -3.03
CA ASP A 107 21.66 -18.61 -2.47
C ASP A 107 22.22 -19.84 -1.74
N GLN A 108 23.54 -19.93 -1.66
CA GLN A 108 24.22 -20.91 -0.84
C GLN A 108 24.10 -20.58 0.66
N ARG A 109 23.91 -19.30 1.01
CA ARG A 109 23.61 -18.84 2.37
C ARG A 109 22.11 -18.66 2.55
N VAL A 110 21.53 -19.38 3.50
CA VAL A 110 20.16 -19.13 3.94
C VAL A 110 20.16 -18.20 5.13
N ARG A 111 19.22 -17.25 5.16
CA ARG A 111 19.22 -16.12 6.10
C ARG A 111 18.00 -16.05 7.01
N PHE A 112 16.99 -16.88 6.80
CA PHE A 112 15.83 -17.01 7.70
C PHE A 112 15.18 -18.37 7.55
N VAL A 113 14.39 -18.79 8.56
CA VAL A 113 13.57 -20.01 8.47
C VAL A 113 12.46 -19.77 7.45
N GLY A 114 12.49 -20.49 6.34
CA GLY A 114 11.58 -20.28 5.20
C GLY A 114 12.29 -19.75 3.95
N ASP A 115 13.59 -19.43 4.01
CA ASP A 115 14.38 -19.02 2.84
C ASP A 115 14.45 -20.10 1.77
N ALA A 116 14.55 -19.72 0.49
CA ALA A 116 14.50 -20.65 -0.62
C ALA A 116 15.81 -21.45 -0.77
N VAL A 117 15.72 -22.77 -0.87
CA VAL A 117 16.86 -23.69 -0.98
C VAL A 117 16.93 -24.36 -2.34
N ALA A 118 15.79 -24.82 -2.85
CA ALA A 118 15.68 -25.45 -4.19
C ALA A 118 14.28 -25.20 -4.77
N ILE A 119 14.19 -25.18 -6.11
CA ILE A 119 12.93 -25.11 -6.85
C ILE A 119 12.67 -26.50 -7.46
N ILE A 120 11.49 -27.05 -7.21
CA ILE A 120 11.06 -28.35 -7.72
C ILE A 120 9.88 -28.14 -8.65
N ALA A 121 9.94 -28.69 -9.85
CA ALA A 121 8.86 -28.62 -10.83
C ALA A 121 8.50 -30.00 -11.36
N GLY A 122 7.21 -30.28 -11.43
CA GLY A 122 6.69 -31.57 -11.91
C GLY A 122 5.25 -31.48 -12.38
N GLU A 123 4.75 -32.57 -12.95
CA GLU A 123 3.43 -32.67 -13.58
C GLU A 123 2.27 -32.64 -12.56
N THR A 124 2.52 -33.12 -11.33
CA THR A 124 1.50 -33.19 -10.28
C THR A 124 2.04 -32.72 -8.95
N GLU A 125 1.16 -32.19 -8.12
CA GLU A 125 1.50 -31.78 -6.75
C GLU A 125 2.05 -32.94 -5.92
N ALA A 126 1.44 -34.14 -6.05
CA ALA A 126 1.87 -35.34 -5.33
C ALA A 126 3.31 -35.75 -5.70
N ALA A 127 3.68 -35.69 -7.00
CA ALA A 127 5.03 -35.99 -7.45
C ALA A 127 6.05 -34.98 -6.90
N VAL A 128 5.71 -33.67 -6.95
CA VAL A 128 6.56 -32.59 -6.42
C VAL A 128 6.76 -32.75 -4.91
N ASP A 129 5.69 -32.98 -4.15
CA ASP A 129 5.76 -33.21 -2.71
C ASP A 129 6.56 -34.45 -2.33
N HIS A 130 6.43 -35.53 -3.10
CA HIS A 130 7.23 -36.73 -2.91
C HIS A 130 8.72 -36.47 -3.17
N ALA A 131 9.04 -35.84 -4.29
CA ALA A 131 10.42 -35.50 -4.63
C ALA A 131 11.05 -34.56 -3.57
N MET A 132 10.30 -33.55 -3.14
CA MET A 132 10.77 -32.60 -2.14
C MET A 132 11.20 -33.27 -0.84
N ARG A 133 10.46 -34.31 -0.38
CA ARG A 133 10.83 -35.11 0.81
C ARG A 133 12.08 -35.97 0.64
N LEU A 134 12.47 -36.28 -0.60
CA LEU A 134 13.64 -37.10 -0.92
C LEU A 134 14.92 -36.28 -1.13
N ILE A 135 14.82 -34.97 -1.23
CA ILE A 135 16.00 -34.08 -1.32
C ILE A 135 16.70 -34.06 0.03
N LYS A 136 18.02 -34.31 0.02
CA LYS A 136 18.85 -34.24 1.22
C LYS A 136 19.73 -32.99 1.14
N VAL A 137 19.69 -32.16 2.17
CA VAL A 137 20.52 -30.95 2.27
C VAL A 137 21.43 -31.06 3.48
N LYS A 138 22.72 -30.85 3.25
CA LYS A 138 23.72 -30.74 4.31
C LYS A 138 24.01 -29.28 4.58
N TYR A 139 23.82 -28.85 5.82
CA TYR A 139 24.00 -27.48 6.26
C TYR A 139 25.18 -27.36 7.24
N GLN A 140 25.96 -26.31 7.10
CA GLN A 140 26.76 -25.76 8.18
C GLN A 140 25.91 -24.71 8.89
N ILE A 141 25.41 -25.03 10.06
CA ILE A 141 24.57 -24.12 10.84
C ILE A 141 25.44 -23.00 11.41
N LEU A 142 24.97 -21.76 11.30
CA LEU A 142 25.60 -20.57 11.82
C LEU A 142 24.71 -19.98 12.92
N GLU A 143 25.33 -19.17 13.79
CA GLU A 143 24.59 -18.41 14.80
C GLU A 143 23.73 -17.33 14.13
N PRO A 144 22.42 -17.23 14.43
CA PRO A 144 21.55 -16.19 13.92
C PRO A 144 21.54 -14.96 14.83
N VAL A 145 21.28 -13.78 14.26
CA VAL A 145 20.90 -12.56 14.99
C VAL A 145 19.42 -12.29 14.73
N LEU A 146 18.59 -12.37 15.77
CA LEU A 146 17.14 -12.28 15.67
C LEU A 146 16.59 -10.95 16.21
N ASP A 147 17.26 -10.32 17.17
CA ASP A 147 16.85 -9.03 17.73
C ASP A 147 17.48 -7.86 16.96
N MET A 148 16.70 -6.83 16.66
CA MET A 148 17.17 -5.67 15.90
C MET A 148 18.17 -4.80 16.67
N ASN A 149 18.06 -4.76 18.01
CA ASN A 149 18.99 -4.01 18.84
C ASN A 149 20.35 -4.71 18.92
N ASP A 150 20.37 -6.05 18.94
CA ASP A 150 21.60 -6.85 18.93
C ASP A 150 22.27 -6.86 17.54
N SER A 151 21.46 -6.65 16.49
CA SER A 151 21.95 -6.71 15.11
C SER A 151 22.70 -5.44 14.70
N LYS A 152 22.23 -4.28 15.11
CA LYS A 152 22.86 -3.01 14.77
C LYS A 152 24.28 -2.95 15.32
N ASP A 153 25.28 -2.78 14.44
CA ASP A 153 26.70 -2.79 14.79
C ASP A 153 27.18 -4.11 15.46
N GLY A 154 26.37 -5.18 15.33
CA GLY A 154 26.64 -6.48 15.93
C GLY A 154 27.74 -7.26 15.21
N LYS A 155 28.22 -8.34 15.84
CA LYS A 155 29.31 -9.18 15.31
C LYS A 155 28.81 -10.18 14.25
N ILE A 156 27.54 -10.61 14.34
CA ILE A 156 26.93 -11.55 13.40
C ILE A 156 26.38 -10.79 12.21
N LEU A 157 26.98 -10.99 11.04
CA LEU A 157 26.58 -10.30 9.82
C LEU A 157 25.60 -11.16 9.00
N VAL A 158 24.45 -10.58 8.68
CA VAL A 158 23.43 -11.21 7.81
C VAL A 158 23.92 -11.25 6.36
N HIS A 159 24.60 -10.18 5.90
CA HIS A 159 25.20 -10.04 4.57
C HIS A 159 26.71 -9.76 4.67
N PRO A 160 27.54 -10.78 4.94
CA PRO A 160 28.99 -10.58 5.02
C PRO A 160 29.69 -10.43 3.65
N GLU A 161 28.98 -10.68 2.54
CA GLU A 161 29.52 -10.74 1.18
C GLU A 161 29.99 -9.37 0.67
N ASP A 162 31.07 -9.38 -0.16
CA ASP A 162 31.65 -8.14 -0.73
C ASP A 162 30.92 -7.71 -2.03
N ASN A 163 30.13 -8.60 -2.67
CA ASN A 163 29.35 -8.29 -3.87
C ASN A 163 27.96 -7.70 -3.60
N TRP A 164 27.70 -7.35 -2.35
CA TRP A 164 26.50 -6.64 -1.92
C TRP A 164 26.62 -5.14 -2.25
N LYS A 165 25.51 -4.52 -2.71
CA LYS A 165 25.49 -3.08 -3.01
C LYS A 165 24.08 -2.48 -2.99
N ALA A 166 24.00 -1.18 -2.74
CA ALA A 166 22.84 -0.34 -3.06
C ALA A 166 23.16 0.51 -4.30
N LEU A 167 22.18 0.74 -5.16
CA LEU A 167 22.32 1.60 -6.34
C LEU A 167 22.00 3.07 -6.02
N CYS A 168 21.28 3.34 -4.92
CA CYS A 168 21.03 4.67 -4.37
C CYS A 168 21.76 4.83 -3.04
N ASN A 169 22.10 6.08 -2.69
CA ASN A 169 22.59 6.37 -1.36
C ASN A 169 21.42 6.35 -0.36
N VAL A 170 21.28 5.26 0.37
CA VAL A 170 20.29 5.07 1.44
C VAL A 170 20.96 4.95 2.82
N GLY A 171 22.28 5.21 2.92
CA GLY A 171 23.04 5.02 4.16
C GLY A 171 23.26 3.55 4.52
N ALA A 172 23.28 2.67 3.52
CA ALA A 172 23.44 1.23 3.71
C ALA A 172 24.90 0.85 4.03
N ASP A 173 25.10 -0.05 5.00
CA ASP A 173 26.40 -0.61 5.39
C ASP A 173 26.23 -2.04 5.91
N ASN A 174 26.51 -3.04 5.06
CA ASN A 174 26.34 -4.44 5.42
C ASN A 174 27.29 -4.92 6.52
N LYS A 175 28.41 -4.23 6.75
CA LYS A 175 29.37 -4.57 7.83
C LYS A 175 28.87 -4.10 9.20
N ARG A 176 27.82 -3.28 9.23
CA ARG A 176 27.12 -2.83 10.42
C ARG A 176 25.70 -3.41 10.53
N ASN A 177 25.35 -4.34 9.65
CA ASN A 177 23.97 -4.83 9.43
C ASN A 177 22.97 -3.70 9.09
N LEU A 178 23.42 -2.56 8.56
CA LEU A 178 22.53 -1.46 8.15
C LEU A 178 22.05 -1.66 6.69
N CYS A 179 20.75 -1.81 6.53
CA CYS A 179 20.06 -1.72 5.24
C CYS A 179 19.93 -0.27 4.79
N ALA A 180 19.65 0.62 5.74
CA ALA A 180 19.61 2.05 5.53
C ALA A 180 19.85 2.82 6.83
N SER A 181 20.31 4.07 6.69
CA SER A 181 20.45 5.01 7.79
C SER A 181 20.33 6.43 7.25
N GLY A 182 19.63 7.30 7.96
CA GLY A 182 19.46 8.69 7.52
C GLY A 182 18.67 9.54 8.50
N GLY A 183 18.30 10.72 8.03
CA GLY A 183 17.50 11.66 8.82
C GLY A 183 17.64 13.09 8.32
N GLU A 184 16.90 13.97 8.96
CA GLU A 184 16.92 15.41 8.73
C GLU A 184 16.74 16.17 10.04
N THR A 185 17.23 17.40 10.08
CA THR A 185 17.08 18.31 11.21
C THR A 185 16.71 19.69 10.71
N HIS A 186 15.75 20.33 11.37
CA HIS A 186 15.30 21.68 11.08
C HIS A 186 15.36 22.51 12.36
N GLY A 187 15.98 23.69 12.30
CA GLY A 187 16.17 24.57 13.46
C GLY A 187 17.21 24.09 14.47
N ASP A 188 17.34 24.81 15.58
CA ASP A 188 18.21 24.46 16.71
C ASP A 188 17.42 23.66 17.74
N LEU A 189 17.58 22.35 17.70
CA LEU A 189 16.81 21.42 18.53
C LEU A 189 17.13 21.56 20.03
N GLU A 190 18.40 21.77 20.37
CA GLU A 190 18.83 21.90 21.77
C GLU A 190 18.29 23.20 22.40
N ALA A 191 18.42 24.32 21.69
CA ALA A 191 17.89 25.59 22.12
C ALA A 191 16.34 25.55 22.23
N ALA A 192 15.67 24.89 21.31
CA ALA A 192 14.22 24.73 21.33
C ALA A 192 13.76 23.91 22.54
N PHE A 193 14.42 22.77 22.84
CA PHE A 193 14.10 21.98 24.07
C PHE A 193 14.43 22.70 25.35
N ALA A 194 15.52 23.48 25.40
CA ALA A 194 15.88 24.28 26.58
C ALA A 194 14.81 25.34 26.91
N GLY A 195 14.05 25.79 25.92
CA GLY A 195 12.94 26.74 26.09
C GLY A 195 11.60 26.09 26.40
N CYS A 196 11.51 24.77 26.53
CA CYS A 196 10.26 24.08 26.83
C CYS A 196 9.98 23.97 28.32
N SER A 197 8.73 24.25 28.73
CA SER A 197 8.27 24.07 30.14
C SER A 197 7.87 22.61 30.41
N HIS A 198 7.40 21.89 29.39
CA HIS A 198 6.97 20.50 29.49
C HIS A 198 7.65 19.66 28.43
N ILE A 199 8.21 18.52 28.81
CA ILE A 199 8.92 17.59 27.95
C ILE A 199 8.46 16.16 28.25
N VAL A 200 8.11 15.42 27.21
CA VAL A 200 7.86 13.96 27.25
C VAL A 200 8.89 13.29 26.36
N GLU A 201 9.56 12.25 26.86
CA GLU A 201 10.46 11.39 26.08
C GLU A 201 10.10 9.93 26.35
N LYS A 202 9.63 9.20 25.32
CA LYS A 202 9.17 7.82 25.43
C LYS A 202 9.56 7.01 24.19
N THR A 203 9.62 5.70 24.37
CA THR A 203 9.82 4.73 23.29
C THR A 203 8.55 3.90 23.09
N TYR A 204 8.16 3.72 21.83
CA TYR A 204 6.99 2.95 21.41
C TYR A 204 7.42 1.81 20.51
N HIS A 205 6.82 0.64 20.68
CA HIS A 205 7.17 -0.55 19.93
C HIS A 205 5.95 -1.11 19.19
N THR A 206 6.10 -1.32 17.89
CA THR A 206 5.10 -1.97 17.03
C THR A 206 5.67 -3.27 16.49
N LYS A 207 4.91 -4.35 16.59
CA LYS A 207 5.29 -5.66 16.08
C LYS A 207 5.05 -5.76 14.56
N ALA A 208 5.66 -6.78 13.96
CA ALA A 208 5.33 -7.19 12.62
C ALA A 208 3.91 -7.78 12.57
N ASN A 209 3.17 -7.52 11.48
CA ASN A 209 1.89 -8.17 11.21
C ASN A 209 1.71 -8.45 9.72
N GLN A 210 0.95 -9.50 9.39
CA GLN A 210 0.74 -10.01 8.04
C GLN A 210 -0.37 -9.26 7.33
N GLN A 211 -0.25 -9.04 6.01
CA GLN A 211 -1.32 -8.47 5.18
C GLN A 211 -2.53 -9.39 5.09
N ALA A 212 -2.35 -10.67 5.28
CA ALA A 212 -3.38 -11.71 5.38
C ALA A 212 -4.41 -11.68 4.22
N MET A 213 -3.99 -11.25 3.02
CA MET A 213 -4.85 -11.22 1.84
C MET A 213 -5.44 -12.61 1.57
N MET A 214 -6.72 -12.65 1.16
CA MET A 214 -7.43 -13.92 0.93
C MET A 214 -6.77 -14.73 -0.19
N GLU A 215 -6.42 -14.10 -1.31
CA GLU A 215 -5.62 -14.70 -2.37
C GLU A 215 -4.14 -14.67 -1.98
N THR A 216 -3.52 -15.83 -1.76
CA THR A 216 -2.09 -15.98 -1.49
C THR A 216 -1.23 -15.59 -2.69
N PHE A 217 0.09 -15.50 -2.53
CA PHE A 217 1.01 -15.24 -3.64
C PHE A 217 0.92 -16.34 -4.70
N ARG A 218 0.79 -15.94 -5.98
CA ARG A 218 0.69 -16.86 -7.09
C ARG A 218 1.02 -16.24 -8.44
N ALA A 219 1.57 -17.06 -9.32
CA ALA A 219 1.81 -16.71 -10.71
C ALA A 219 1.84 -17.99 -11.57
N PHE A 220 1.54 -17.84 -12.86
CA PHE A 220 1.91 -18.83 -13.85
C PHE A 220 2.64 -18.18 -15.03
N THR A 221 3.44 -18.96 -15.71
CA THR A 221 4.31 -18.50 -16.79
C THR A 221 4.27 -19.45 -17.98
N TYR A 222 4.47 -18.92 -19.18
CA TYR A 222 4.58 -19.70 -20.42
C TYR A 222 5.40 -18.95 -21.46
N MET A 223 5.95 -19.68 -22.43
CA MET A 223 6.60 -19.09 -23.60
C MET A 223 5.57 -18.85 -24.72
N ASP A 224 5.55 -17.66 -25.31
CA ASP A 224 4.73 -17.41 -26.50
C ASP A 224 5.40 -17.91 -27.78
N VAL A 225 4.67 -17.78 -28.90
CA VAL A 225 5.16 -18.22 -30.23
C VAL A 225 6.39 -17.44 -30.72
N TYR A 226 6.69 -16.29 -30.14
CA TYR A 226 7.88 -15.48 -30.40
C TYR A 226 9.04 -15.81 -29.47
N GLY A 227 8.89 -16.79 -28.59
CA GLY A 227 9.88 -17.20 -27.61
C GLY A 227 10.06 -16.17 -26.49
N ARG A 228 9.02 -15.41 -26.14
CA ARG A 228 9.00 -14.47 -25.02
C ARG A 228 8.35 -15.10 -23.79
N LEU A 229 8.88 -14.83 -22.63
CA LEU A 229 8.32 -15.24 -21.36
C LEU A 229 7.09 -14.39 -21.03
N ASN A 230 5.93 -14.99 -20.94
CA ASN A 230 4.72 -14.37 -20.43
C ASN A 230 4.55 -14.76 -18.95
N VAL A 231 4.30 -13.77 -18.11
CA VAL A 231 4.10 -13.91 -16.66
C VAL A 231 2.72 -13.39 -16.33
N VAL A 232 1.83 -14.27 -15.90
CA VAL A 232 0.50 -13.91 -15.42
C VAL A 232 0.54 -13.98 -13.90
N ALA A 233 0.45 -12.83 -13.27
CA ALA A 233 0.69 -12.70 -11.82
C ALA A 233 -0.33 -11.82 -11.10
N SER A 234 -0.67 -12.22 -9.89
CA SER A 234 -1.45 -11.39 -8.96
C SER A 234 -0.52 -10.33 -8.35
N THR A 235 -0.32 -9.22 -9.06
CA THR A 235 0.63 -8.16 -8.70
C THR A 235 0.05 -6.76 -8.80
N GLN A 236 0.48 -5.87 -7.90
CA GLN A 236 0.14 -4.44 -7.91
C GLN A 236 1.00 -3.65 -8.90
N VAL A 237 2.13 -4.21 -9.36
CA VAL A 237 3.21 -3.49 -10.04
C VAL A 237 3.74 -4.22 -11.29
N PRO A 238 2.90 -4.48 -12.32
CA PRO A 238 3.29 -5.32 -13.46
C PRO A 238 4.56 -4.85 -14.18
N PHE A 239 4.75 -3.55 -14.36
CA PHE A 239 5.94 -2.99 -15.02
C PHE A 239 7.21 -3.19 -14.17
N HIS A 240 7.10 -3.12 -12.84
CA HIS A 240 8.22 -3.41 -11.94
C HIS A 240 8.52 -4.91 -11.88
N VAL A 241 7.50 -5.79 -11.90
CA VAL A 241 7.69 -7.24 -12.03
C VAL A 241 8.51 -7.55 -13.29
N ARG A 242 8.14 -6.95 -14.45
CA ARG A 242 8.90 -7.13 -15.71
C ARG A 242 10.36 -6.71 -15.54
N ARG A 243 10.62 -5.57 -14.90
CA ARG A 243 11.99 -5.06 -14.68
C ARG A 243 12.79 -5.95 -13.73
N ILE A 244 12.21 -6.35 -12.61
CA ILE A 244 12.86 -7.16 -11.58
C ILE A 244 13.18 -8.55 -12.13
N LEU A 245 12.22 -9.19 -12.81
CA LEU A 245 12.44 -10.50 -13.43
C LEU A 245 13.52 -10.43 -14.53
N ALA A 246 13.51 -9.40 -15.36
CA ALA A 246 14.55 -9.22 -16.39
C ALA A 246 15.95 -9.12 -15.74
N HIS A 247 16.06 -8.40 -14.62
CA HIS A 247 17.31 -8.29 -13.89
C HIS A 247 17.72 -9.60 -13.22
N ALA A 248 16.82 -10.24 -12.48
CA ALA A 248 17.10 -11.48 -11.74
C ALA A 248 17.41 -12.67 -12.68
N LEU A 249 16.72 -12.76 -13.81
CA LEU A 249 16.91 -13.81 -14.81
C LEU A 249 18.03 -13.53 -15.82
N ASP A 250 18.64 -12.34 -15.74
CA ASP A 250 19.68 -11.84 -16.63
C ASP A 250 19.29 -11.85 -18.12
N VAL A 251 18.09 -11.33 -18.41
CA VAL A 251 17.56 -11.20 -19.78
C VAL A 251 17.07 -9.78 -20.06
N SER A 252 16.90 -9.44 -21.36
CA SER A 252 16.31 -8.15 -21.73
C SER A 252 14.84 -8.05 -21.32
N LYS A 253 14.39 -6.85 -20.90
CA LYS A 253 12.98 -6.56 -20.60
C LYS A 253 12.05 -6.88 -21.79
N SER A 254 12.53 -6.76 -23.03
CA SER A 254 11.76 -7.10 -24.24
C SER A 254 11.41 -8.60 -24.35
N ARG A 255 12.10 -9.44 -23.59
CA ARG A 255 11.85 -10.89 -23.54
C ARG A 255 10.76 -11.27 -22.55
N ILE A 256 10.21 -10.32 -21.78
CA ILE A 256 9.23 -10.55 -20.74
C ILE A 256 8.00 -9.67 -20.97
N ARG A 257 6.82 -10.31 -20.92
CA ARG A 257 5.50 -9.67 -20.85
C ARG A 257 4.85 -10.03 -19.54
N VAL A 258 4.27 -9.06 -18.83
CA VAL A 258 3.54 -9.30 -17.58
C VAL A 258 2.08 -8.92 -17.76
N ILE A 259 1.19 -9.83 -17.40
CA ILE A 259 -0.26 -9.67 -17.46
C ILE A 259 -0.83 -9.79 -16.04
N LYS A 260 -1.66 -8.85 -15.67
CA LYS A 260 -2.32 -8.83 -14.37
C LYS A 260 -3.79 -9.22 -14.51
N PRO A 261 -4.22 -10.38 -14.01
CA PRO A 261 -5.63 -10.73 -13.88
C PRO A 261 -6.29 -10.01 -12.70
N ARG A 262 -7.50 -10.39 -12.30
CA ARG A 262 -8.11 -9.89 -11.06
C ARG A 262 -7.26 -10.31 -9.85
N ILE A 263 -7.17 -9.43 -8.83
CA ILE A 263 -6.36 -9.63 -7.62
C ILE A 263 -7.27 -9.78 -6.42
N GLY A 264 -7.09 -10.85 -5.65
CA GLY A 264 -7.85 -11.17 -4.44
C GLY A 264 -7.26 -10.55 -3.17
N GLY A 265 -7.02 -9.23 -3.19
CA GLY A 265 -6.38 -8.46 -2.13
C GLY A 265 -4.86 -8.36 -2.30
N GLY A 266 -4.31 -7.23 -1.91
CA GLY A 266 -2.87 -6.96 -1.99
C GLY A 266 -2.35 -6.29 -0.72
N PHE A 267 -2.93 -5.16 -0.34
CA PHE A 267 -2.58 -4.37 0.85
C PHE A 267 -1.10 -3.99 0.95
N GLY A 268 -0.39 -3.98 -0.19
CA GLY A 268 1.05 -3.78 -0.27
C GLY A 268 1.86 -5.07 -0.44
N ALA A 269 1.40 -6.23 0.02
CA ALA A 269 2.13 -7.50 -0.11
C ALA A 269 2.54 -7.81 -1.57
N LYS A 270 1.65 -7.54 -2.52
CA LYS A 270 1.85 -7.82 -3.95
C LYS A 270 2.53 -6.66 -4.72
N GLN A 271 3.08 -5.70 -3.99
CA GLN A 271 4.07 -4.73 -4.47
C GLN A 271 5.49 -5.33 -4.47
N THR A 272 5.74 -6.33 -3.62
CA THR A 272 6.96 -7.13 -3.58
C THR A 272 6.86 -8.30 -4.54
N VAL A 273 7.94 -8.58 -5.30
CA VAL A 273 8.01 -9.71 -6.26
C VAL A 273 8.41 -10.98 -5.50
N VAL A 274 7.43 -11.69 -4.93
CA VAL A 274 7.67 -12.80 -3.99
C VAL A 274 7.76 -14.16 -4.68
N ALA A 275 6.81 -14.49 -5.55
CA ALA A 275 6.66 -15.84 -6.10
C ALA A 275 6.97 -15.95 -7.60
N GLU A 276 6.94 -14.85 -8.34
CA GLU A 276 6.94 -14.80 -9.79
C GLU A 276 8.22 -15.34 -10.42
N VAL A 277 9.36 -15.19 -9.73
CA VAL A 277 10.68 -15.60 -10.25
C VAL A 277 10.81 -17.13 -10.37
N TYR A 278 10.12 -17.89 -9.52
CA TYR A 278 10.27 -19.35 -9.47
C TYR A 278 9.64 -20.05 -10.69
N PRO A 279 8.37 -19.82 -11.06
CA PRO A 279 7.83 -20.41 -12.29
C PRO A 279 8.50 -19.80 -13.53
N ALA A 280 8.96 -18.55 -13.50
CA ALA A 280 9.65 -17.89 -14.60
C ALA A 280 10.94 -18.63 -14.99
N ILE A 281 11.81 -18.94 -14.02
CA ILE A 281 13.05 -19.69 -14.29
C ILE A 281 12.77 -21.12 -14.74
N VAL A 282 11.73 -21.78 -14.19
CA VAL A 282 11.32 -23.12 -14.63
C VAL A 282 10.86 -23.10 -16.09
N THR A 283 9.98 -22.20 -16.48
CA THR A 283 9.50 -22.07 -17.86
C THR A 283 10.64 -21.76 -18.84
N MET A 284 11.58 -20.88 -18.45
CA MET A 284 12.75 -20.60 -19.30
C MET A 284 13.67 -21.82 -19.51
N LYS A 285 13.79 -22.68 -18.49
CA LYS A 285 14.63 -23.89 -18.52
C LYS A 285 13.97 -25.04 -19.27
N THR A 286 12.67 -25.22 -19.10
CA THR A 286 11.94 -26.39 -19.63
C THR A 286 11.20 -26.14 -20.95
N GLY A 287 10.89 -24.87 -21.24
CA GLY A 287 9.99 -24.46 -22.33
C GLY A 287 8.52 -24.75 -22.05
N LYS A 288 8.18 -25.36 -20.90
CA LYS A 288 6.82 -25.75 -20.52
C LYS A 288 6.15 -24.66 -19.66
N PRO A 289 4.81 -24.52 -19.73
CA PRO A 289 4.09 -23.68 -18.77
C PRO A 289 4.32 -24.16 -17.33
N ALA A 290 4.46 -23.22 -16.40
CA ALA A 290 4.69 -23.54 -14.99
C ALA A 290 3.89 -22.61 -14.08
N LYS A 291 3.38 -23.12 -12.97
CA LYS A 291 2.64 -22.31 -11.98
C LYS A 291 3.11 -22.56 -10.55
N ILE A 292 3.07 -21.52 -9.75
CA ILE A 292 3.28 -21.57 -8.32
C ILE A 292 2.07 -20.94 -7.59
N ILE A 293 1.63 -21.60 -6.54
CA ILE A 293 0.59 -21.12 -5.64
C ILE A 293 1.07 -21.35 -4.22
N TYR A 294 1.36 -20.28 -3.48
CA TYR A 294 1.70 -20.41 -2.07
C TYR A 294 0.49 -20.88 -1.27
N SER A 295 0.69 -21.88 -0.44
CA SER A 295 -0.24 -22.19 0.64
C SER A 295 -0.33 -21.03 1.63
N ARG A 296 -1.33 -21.05 2.53
CA ARG A 296 -1.38 -20.06 3.61
C ARG A 296 -0.15 -20.15 4.51
N TYR A 297 0.31 -21.35 4.80
CA TYR A 297 1.55 -21.57 5.55
C TYR A 297 2.75 -20.88 4.89
N GLU A 298 2.97 -21.12 3.59
CA GLU A 298 4.08 -20.45 2.86
C GLU A 298 3.94 -18.93 2.85
N SER A 299 2.71 -18.41 2.72
CA SER A 299 2.45 -16.97 2.79
C SER A 299 2.74 -16.39 4.18
N GLN A 300 2.66 -17.19 5.25
CA GLN A 300 2.97 -16.73 6.60
C GLN A 300 4.47 -16.80 6.95
N ILE A 301 5.22 -17.71 6.33
CA ILE A 301 6.63 -17.93 6.69
C ILE A 301 7.64 -17.44 5.66
N ALA A 302 7.20 -17.06 4.46
CA ALA A 302 8.08 -16.70 3.33
C ALA A 302 7.49 -15.59 2.46
N SER A 303 6.95 -14.56 3.09
CA SER A 303 6.39 -13.36 2.48
C SER A 303 7.13 -12.10 2.94
N SER A 304 6.41 -10.97 3.05
CA SER A 304 6.94 -9.66 3.42
C SER A 304 5.94 -8.95 4.36
N PRO A 305 5.87 -9.31 5.66
CA PRO A 305 4.99 -8.66 6.64
C PRO A 305 5.37 -7.19 6.88
N ARG A 306 4.58 -6.47 7.68
CA ARG A 306 4.91 -5.14 8.15
C ARG A 306 6.23 -5.13 8.93
N HIS A 307 7.02 -4.06 8.78
CA HIS A 307 8.23 -3.85 9.58
C HIS A 307 7.91 -3.70 11.07
N GLU A 308 8.59 -4.48 11.91
CA GLU A 308 8.69 -4.20 13.34
C GLU A 308 9.51 -2.92 13.52
N MET A 309 9.02 -1.98 14.37
CA MET A 309 9.70 -0.71 14.62
C MET A 309 9.68 -0.35 16.10
N GLU A 310 10.80 0.19 16.54
CA GLU A 310 10.93 0.90 17.79
C GLU A 310 11.08 2.40 17.48
N VAL A 311 10.15 3.21 17.99
CA VAL A 311 10.08 4.64 17.72
C VAL A 311 10.26 5.41 19.01
N LYS A 312 11.41 6.09 19.15
CA LYS A 312 11.69 7.00 20.26
C LYS A 312 11.18 8.39 19.91
N VAL A 313 10.30 8.94 20.74
CA VAL A 313 9.69 10.25 20.56
C VAL A 313 10.02 11.13 21.75
N LYS A 314 10.56 12.33 21.47
CA LYS A 314 10.73 13.40 22.45
C LYS A 314 9.98 14.64 21.96
N LEU A 315 9.03 15.14 22.77
CA LEU A 315 8.22 16.31 22.48
C LEU A 315 8.41 17.35 23.55
N GLY A 316 8.49 18.63 23.16
CA GLY A 316 8.57 19.74 24.10
C GLY A 316 7.61 20.88 23.72
N CYS A 317 6.91 21.46 24.72
CA CYS A 317 6.02 22.58 24.53
C CYS A 317 6.22 23.65 25.62
N ASP A 318 5.68 24.85 25.39
CA ASP A 318 5.59 25.91 26.37
C ASP A 318 4.41 25.71 27.36
N ASP A 319 4.24 26.62 28.33
CA ASP A 319 3.16 26.57 29.34
C ASP A 319 1.76 26.64 28.70
N ASN A 320 1.63 27.18 27.51
CA ASN A 320 0.37 27.28 26.78
C ASN A 320 0.06 26.02 25.93
N GLY A 321 0.96 25.05 25.93
CA GLY A 321 0.85 23.83 25.12
C GLY A 321 1.21 24.03 23.63
N ILE A 322 1.95 25.07 23.28
CA ILE A 322 2.45 25.25 21.90
C ILE A 322 3.74 24.47 21.75
N LEU A 323 3.76 23.49 20.82
CA LEU A 323 4.92 22.67 20.53
C LEU A 323 6.08 23.51 20.02
N GLN A 324 7.24 23.35 20.64
CA GLN A 324 8.46 24.05 20.31
C GLN A 324 9.48 23.13 19.63
N ALA A 325 9.55 21.88 20.07
CA ALA A 325 10.52 20.91 19.58
C ALA A 325 9.96 19.50 19.48
N MET A 326 10.35 18.79 18.42
CA MET A 326 10.02 17.38 18.19
C MET A 326 11.29 16.63 17.76
N ASP A 327 11.58 15.51 18.42
CA ASP A 327 12.68 14.61 18.05
C ASP A 327 12.16 13.19 17.96
N VAL A 328 12.27 12.61 16.76
CA VAL A 328 11.78 11.26 16.47
C VAL A 328 12.92 10.43 15.90
N TYR A 329 13.22 9.31 16.54
CA TYR A 329 14.17 8.32 16.04
C TYR A 329 13.47 6.98 15.85
N THR A 330 13.64 6.36 14.69
CA THR A 330 13.04 5.05 14.36
C THR A 330 14.12 4.01 14.09
N LEU A 331 14.14 2.93 14.86
CA LEU A 331 14.85 1.69 14.55
C LEU A 331 13.88 0.71 13.91
N SER A 332 14.18 0.24 12.70
CA SER A 332 13.30 -0.64 11.92
C SER A 332 13.99 -1.96 11.58
N ASN A 333 13.28 -3.07 11.80
CA ASN A 333 13.72 -4.41 11.43
C ASN A 333 13.25 -4.76 10.02
N THR A 334 14.18 -4.93 9.07
CA THR A 334 13.84 -5.35 7.70
C THR A 334 13.92 -6.88 7.51
N GLY A 335 14.35 -7.63 8.53
CA GLY A 335 14.59 -9.06 8.39
C GLY A 335 15.80 -9.38 7.50
N ALA A 336 15.73 -10.48 6.77
CA ALA A 336 16.88 -11.03 6.03
C ALA A 336 17.26 -10.22 4.77
N PHE A 337 16.35 -9.44 4.21
CA PHE A 337 16.59 -8.65 2.99
C PHE A 337 15.97 -7.25 3.08
N GLY A 338 16.56 -6.29 2.37
CA GLY A 338 16.20 -4.88 2.48
C GLY A 338 14.83 -4.51 1.94
N GLU A 339 14.45 -5.09 0.81
CA GLU A 339 13.15 -4.87 0.15
C GLU A 339 12.66 -3.41 0.23
N HIS A 340 11.59 -3.15 0.98
CA HIS A 340 10.99 -1.83 1.16
C HIS A 340 11.47 -1.08 2.44
N GLY A 341 12.44 -1.66 3.18
CA GLY A 341 12.89 -1.11 4.47
C GLY A 341 13.29 0.37 4.43
N PRO A 342 14.17 0.80 3.50
CA PRO A 342 14.64 2.19 3.47
C PRO A 342 13.53 3.22 3.25
N THR A 343 12.54 2.90 2.42
CA THR A 343 11.42 3.82 2.13
C THR A 343 10.32 3.76 3.19
N THR A 344 10.09 2.56 3.76
CA THR A 344 9.09 2.38 4.82
C THR A 344 9.43 3.17 6.07
N VAL A 345 10.68 3.10 6.53
CA VAL A 345 11.11 3.78 7.76
C VAL A 345 10.99 5.30 7.64
N GLY A 346 11.31 5.88 6.49
CA GLY A 346 11.20 7.32 6.25
C GLY A 346 9.80 7.87 6.52
N LEU A 347 8.77 7.11 6.19
CA LEU A 347 7.38 7.55 6.38
C LEU A 347 6.93 7.53 7.85
N SER A 348 7.68 6.88 8.76
CA SER A 348 7.37 6.95 10.19
C SER A 348 7.53 8.37 10.77
N GLY A 349 8.50 9.14 10.27
CA GLY A 349 8.69 10.55 10.61
C GLY A 349 7.90 11.50 9.70
N HIS A 350 8.06 11.35 8.37
CA HIS A 350 7.46 12.26 7.38
C HIS A 350 5.92 12.24 7.32
N LYS A 351 5.26 11.34 8.04
CA LYS A 351 3.78 11.30 8.13
C LYS A 351 3.25 11.51 9.54
N SER A 352 4.11 11.59 10.55
CA SER A 352 3.71 11.84 11.95
C SER A 352 4.05 13.26 12.42
N ILE A 353 5.27 13.72 12.18
CA ILE A 353 5.71 15.07 12.57
C ILE A 353 4.87 16.17 11.91
N PRO A 354 4.59 16.12 10.59
CA PRO A 354 3.87 17.21 9.91
C PRO A 354 2.42 17.43 10.37
N LEU A 355 1.81 16.44 11.04
CA LEU A 355 0.48 16.60 11.65
C LEU A 355 0.42 17.79 12.62
N TYR A 356 1.54 18.17 13.22
CA TYR A 356 1.65 19.18 14.25
C TYR A 356 2.27 20.49 13.77
N GLY A 357 1.97 20.87 12.54
CA GLY A 357 2.34 22.17 11.98
C GLY A 357 3.84 22.39 11.89
N THR A 358 4.32 23.55 12.37
CA THR A 358 5.71 23.95 12.32
C THR A 358 6.26 24.19 13.72
N PRO A 359 6.78 23.18 14.45
CA PRO A 359 7.58 23.43 15.65
C PRO A 359 8.83 24.25 15.28
N LYS A 360 9.38 25.00 16.24
CA LYS A 360 10.60 25.82 16.02
C LYS A 360 11.77 24.98 15.55
N ALA A 361 11.86 23.74 16.04
CA ALA A 361 12.85 22.78 15.61
C ALA A 361 12.29 21.36 15.61
N PHE A 362 12.75 20.54 14.65
CA PHE A 362 12.52 19.10 14.68
C PHE A 362 13.74 18.34 14.18
N ARG A 363 13.87 17.10 14.64
CA ARG A 363 14.77 16.09 14.06
C ARG A 363 13.97 14.82 13.79
N PHE A 364 14.19 14.25 12.62
CA PHE A 364 13.84 12.87 12.32
C PHE A 364 15.10 12.11 11.94
N ALA A 365 15.37 10.99 12.60
CA ALA A 365 16.49 10.12 12.29
C ALA A 365 16.05 8.66 12.32
N TYR A 366 16.71 7.80 11.52
CA TYR A 366 16.35 6.40 11.45
C TYR A 366 17.51 5.49 11.09
N ASP A 367 17.40 4.24 11.55
CA ASP A 367 18.21 3.11 11.08
C ASP A 367 17.30 1.94 10.72
N VAL A 368 17.64 1.24 9.64
CA VAL A 368 17.01 -0.01 9.21
C VAL A 368 18.04 -1.12 9.28
N VAL A 369 17.74 -2.17 10.05
CA VAL A 369 18.71 -3.23 10.33
C VAL A 369 18.26 -4.56 9.76
N TYR A 370 19.25 -5.35 9.30
CA TYR A 370 19.05 -6.74 8.91
C TYR A 370 18.99 -7.64 10.15
N THR A 371 18.16 -8.68 10.08
CA THR A 371 18.11 -9.79 11.06
C THR A 371 17.90 -11.12 10.35
N ASN A 372 18.12 -12.23 11.03
CA ASN A 372 17.84 -13.56 10.50
C ASN A 372 16.35 -13.97 10.69
N ARG A 373 15.44 -13.00 10.48
CA ARG A 373 13.99 -13.19 10.41
C ARG A 373 13.50 -13.06 8.96
N MET A 374 12.26 -13.49 8.71
CA MET A 374 11.58 -13.24 7.43
C MET A 374 11.65 -11.76 7.06
N SER A 375 11.92 -11.47 5.78
CA SER A 375 12.01 -10.09 5.30
C SER A 375 10.71 -9.34 5.52
N ALA A 376 10.81 -8.07 5.90
CA ALA A 376 9.67 -7.19 5.97
C ALA A 376 9.49 -6.43 4.65
N GLY A 377 8.25 -6.02 4.35
CA GLY A 377 7.92 -5.35 3.10
C GLY A 377 6.79 -4.35 3.23
N ALA A 378 6.16 -4.06 2.09
CA ALA A 378 5.09 -3.08 2.03
C ALA A 378 3.79 -3.60 2.66
N TYR A 379 3.23 -2.81 3.55
CA TYR A 379 1.89 -3.01 4.08
C TYR A 379 1.18 -1.66 4.19
N ARG A 380 -0.12 -1.61 3.90
CA ARG A 380 -1.01 -0.45 3.99
C ARG A 380 -0.64 0.47 5.14
N GLY A 381 -0.46 1.76 4.90
CA GLY A 381 0.06 2.73 5.87
C GLY A 381 1.58 2.89 5.90
N TYR A 382 2.36 1.94 5.39
CA TYR A 382 3.77 1.97 4.98
C TYR A 382 4.69 2.83 5.86
N GLY A 383 4.84 2.47 7.14
CA GLY A 383 5.64 3.21 8.13
C GLY A 383 4.88 4.31 8.89
N ALA A 384 3.96 4.99 8.24
CA ALA A 384 3.14 6.01 8.89
C ALA A 384 2.34 5.47 10.07
N THR A 385 1.80 4.25 9.95
CA THR A 385 1.02 3.61 11.02
C THR A 385 1.81 3.50 12.32
N GLN A 386 3.08 3.10 12.23
CA GLN A 386 3.98 2.97 13.38
C GLN A 386 4.37 4.33 13.97
N GLY A 387 4.75 5.29 13.10
CA GLY A 387 5.12 6.64 13.52
C GLY A 387 3.97 7.41 14.13
N ILE A 388 2.77 7.30 13.57
CA ILE A 388 1.55 7.96 14.09
C ILE A 388 1.14 7.34 15.43
N PHE A 389 1.23 6.01 15.60
CA PHE A 389 1.02 5.39 16.91
C PHE A 389 1.92 6.01 17.97
N ALA A 390 3.20 6.17 17.69
CA ALA A 390 4.18 6.71 18.62
C ALA A 390 3.92 8.20 18.93
N VAL A 391 3.79 9.04 17.89
CA VAL A 391 3.64 10.49 18.06
C VAL A 391 2.29 10.84 18.68
N GLU A 392 1.17 10.24 18.23
CA GLU A 392 -0.15 10.50 18.77
C GLU A 392 -0.32 10.05 20.22
N SER A 393 0.34 8.93 20.61
CA SER A 393 0.40 8.49 22.00
C SER A 393 1.26 9.45 22.85
N ALA A 394 2.40 9.93 22.32
CA ALA A 394 3.27 10.88 23.02
C ALA A 394 2.58 12.24 23.22
N ILE A 395 1.79 12.72 22.27
CA ILE A 395 0.97 13.95 22.39
C ILE A 395 -0.07 13.80 23.50
N ASP A 396 -0.70 12.65 23.60
CA ASP A 396 -1.68 12.38 24.66
C ASP A 396 -0.99 12.28 26.04
N GLU A 397 0.22 11.71 26.11
CA GLU A 397 1.03 11.71 27.33
C GLU A 397 1.46 13.13 27.75
N LEU A 398 1.83 13.98 26.77
CA LEU A 398 2.18 15.38 27.02
C LEU A 398 0.97 16.17 27.54
N ALA A 399 -0.21 15.98 26.94
CA ALA A 399 -1.45 16.59 27.41
C ALA A 399 -1.77 16.20 28.86
N ALA A 400 -1.64 14.91 29.18
CA ALA A 400 -1.86 14.41 30.55
C ALA A 400 -0.85 14.97 31.56
N GLN A 401 0.44 15.11 31.17
CA GLN A 401 1.46 15.73 32.02
C GLN A 401 1.14 17.22 32.36
N MET A 402 0.59 17.93 31.38
CA MET A 402 0.17 19.32 31.53
C MET A 402 -1.16 19.47 32.26
N GLY A 403 -1.94 18.41 32.44
CA GLY A 403 -3.34 18.49 32.90
C GLY A 403 -4.27 19.16 31.87
N MET A 404 -3.86 19.17 30.58
CA MET A 404 -4.61 19.78 29.50
C MET A 404 -5.49 18.71 28.80
N ASN A 405 -6.64 19.13 28.26
CA ASN A 405 -7.45 18.26 27.41
C ASN A 405 -6.66 17.89 26.14
N PRO A 406 -6.53 16.59 25.80
CA PRO A 406 -5.75 16.16 24.64
C PRO A 406 -6.28 16.68 23.30
N ILE A 407 -7.58 16.98 23.20
CA ILE A 407 -8.17 17.63 22.02
C ILE A 407 -7.74 19.08 21.92
N GLU A 408 -7.68 19.79 23.03
CA GLU A 408 -7.21 21.18 23.07
C GLU A 408 -5.74 21.28 22.61
N LEU A 409 -4.88 20.40 23.12
CA LEU A 409 -3.47 20.36 22.70
C LEU A 409 -3.32 20.09 21.20
N ARG A 410 -4.10 19.13 20.66
CA ARG A 410 -4.13 18.84 19.22
C ARG A 410 -4.59 20.05 18.41
N LYS A 411 -5.72 20.66 18.75
CA LYS A 411 -6.28 21.82 18.04
C LYS A 411 -5.37 23.06 18.03
N LYS A 412 -4.55 23.23 19.08
CA LYS A 412 -3.54 24.31 19.15
C LYS A 412 -2.38 24.10 18.16
N ASN A 413 -2.02 22.87 17.90
CA ASN A 413 -0.78 22.55 17.21
C ASN A 413 -0.97 21.86 15.83
N MET A 414 -2.16 21.35 15.50
CA MET A 414 -2.38 20.63 14.27
C MET A 414 -2.23 21.50 13.04
N ILE A 415 -1.76 20.88 11.96
CA ILE A 415 -1.63 21.52 10.63
C ILE A 415 -2.96 22.10 10.15
N ARG A 416 -2.90 23.23 9.48
CA ARG A 416 -4.04 23.94 8.88
C ARG A 416 -3.83 24.16 7.40
N GLN A 417 -4.92 24.31 6.66
CA GLN A 417 -4.85 24.68 5.24
C GLN A 417 -4.01 25.93 5.02
N GLY A 418 -3.15 25.89 4.02
CA GLY A 418 -2.26 26.99 3.64
C GLY A 418 -0.92 27.02 4.40
N GLN A 419 -0.73 26.19 5.43
CA GLN A 419 0.54 26.09 6.13
C GLN A 419 1.54 25.20 5.36
N VAL A 420 2.82 25.59 5.46
CA VAL A 420 3.94 24.78 4.95
C VAL A 420 4.25 23.67 5.98
N MET A 421 4.61 22.50 5.50
CA MET A 421 5.00 21.33 6.28
C MET A 421 6.50 21.03 6.07
N PRO A 422 7.42 21.62 6.84
CA PRO A 422 8.86 21.40 6.64
C PRO A 422 9.26 19.92 6.69
N ALA A 423 8.71 19.16 7.64
CA ALA A 423 8.95 17.72 7.78
C ALA A 423 8.22 16.87 6.72
N TYR A 424 7.50 17.48 5.80
CA TYR A 424 6.88 16.85 4.65
C TYR A 424 7.39 17.48 3.35
N TYR A 425 8.69 17.38 3.17
CA TYR A 425 9.41 17.89 1.97
C TYR A 425 9.21 19.39 1.68
N GLY A 426 8.73 20.18 2.66
CA GLY A 426 8.40 21.59 2.49
C GLY A 426 7.14 21.85 1.67
N GLU A 427 6.29 20.84 1.47
CA GLU A 427 5.02 21.00 0.76
C GLU A 427 4.02 21.84 1.57
N THR A 428 3.13 22.52 0.86
CA THR A 428 2.03 23.29 1.46
C THR A 428 0.77 22.43 1.56
N ALA A 429 0.08 22.48 2.68
CA ALA A 429 -1.24 21.86 2.85
C ALA A 429 -2.31 22.66 2.08
N ASN A 430 -2.36 22.51 0.76
CA ASN A 430 -3.26 23.27 -0.11
C ASN A 430 -4.75 22.98 0.16
N SER A 431 -5.04 21.76 0.59
CA SER A 431 -6.36 21.30 1.02
C SER A 431 -6.26 20.58 2.33
N CYS A 432 -7.00 20.98 3.37
CA CYS A 432 -6.97 20.37 4.69
C CYS A 432 -8.29 20.61 5.44
N ALA A 433 -8.93 19.53 5.84
CA ALA A 433 -10.13 19.54 6.69
C ALA A 433 -9.89 18.79 8.01
N LEU A 434 -8.64 18.71 8.49
CA LEU A 434 -8.30 17.94 9.69
C LEU A 434 -9.06 18.41 10.94
N ASP A 435 -9.27 19.71 11.09
CA ASP A 435 -10.06 20.29 12.19
C ASP A 435 -11.52 19.82 12.16
N ARG A 436 -12.15 19.83 10.98
CA ARG A 436 -13.51 19.32 10.82
C ARG A 436 -13.58 17.80 11.02
N CYS A 437 -12.54 17.07 10.61
CA CYS A 437 -12.44 15.63 10.89
C CYS A 437 -12.41 15.35 12.40
N VAL A 438 -11.64 16.14 13.18
CA VAL A 438 -11.60 16.01 14.65
C VAL A 438 -12.97 16.28 15.24
N ASP A 439 -13.63 17.39 14.85
CA ASP A 439 -14.95 17.75 15.39
C ASP A 439 -16.00 16.69 15.01
N LYS A 440 -15.96 16.17 13.78
CA LYS A 440 -16.89 15.14 13.31
C LYS A 440 -16.66 13.80 14.03
N ALA A 441 -15.42 13.39 14.23
CA ALA A 441 -15.12 12.16 14.98
C ALA A 441 -15.60 12.26 16.46
N MET A 442 -15.42 13.43 17.08
CA MET A 442 -15.94 13.71 18.43
C MET A 442 -17.47 13.64 18.49
N GLU A 443 -18.15 14.26 17.51
CA GLU A 443 -19.62 14.21 17.40
C GLU A 443 -20.12 12.76 17.29
N MET A 444 -19.54 11.99 16.36
CA MET A 444 -19.96 10.60 16.08
C MET A 444 -19.75 9.66 17.27
N ILE A 445 -18.66 9.85 18.04
CA ILE A 445 -18.36 8.99 19.19
C ILE A 445 -19.17 9.43 20.44
N GLY A 446 -19.71 10.65 20.46
CA GLY A 446 -20.35 11.26 21.64
C GLY A 446 -19.32 11.68 22.70
N TRP A 447 -18.26 12.35 22.27
CA TRP A 447 -17.09 12.70 23.10
C TRP A 447 -17.45 13.42 24.38
N ASP A 448 -18.23 14.50 24.29
CA ASP A 448 -18.53 15.37 25.43
C ASP A 448 -19.28 14.67 26.56
N GLU A 449 -20.07 13.64 26.24
CA GLU A 449 -20.82 12.85 27.21
C GLU A 449 -20.00 11.68 27.80
N LYS A 450 -18.94 11.25 27.13
CA LYS A 450 -18.18 10.03 27.45
C LYS A 450 -16.78 10.29 27.98
N TYR A 451 -16.20 11.46 27.66
CA TYR A 451 -14.81 11.79 28.03
C TYR A 451 -14.73 12.25 29.51
N PRO A 452 -13.69 11.84 30.27
CA PRO A 452 -12.69 10.87 29.85
C PRO A 452 -13.20 9.43 29.94
N ARG A 453 -14.08 9.12 30.89
CA ARG A 453 -14.59 7.78 31.16
C ARG A 453 -15.92 7.78 31.87
N LYS A 454 -16.63 6.64 31.82
CA LYS A 454 -17.87 6.37 32.50
C LYS A 454 -17.80 5.02 33.24
N ASP A 455 -18.07 4.99 34.52
CA ASP A 455 -18.22 3.75 35.29
C ASP A 455 -19.52 3.05 34.87
N MET A 456 -19.42 1.79 34.45
CA MET A 456 -20.56 1.00 33.98
C MET A 456 -21.16 0.13 35.10
N GLY A 457 -20.57 0.15 36.30
CA GLY A 457 -20.84 -0.81 37.34
C GLY A 457 -20.17 -2.16 37.13
N ASN A 458 -20.29 -3.08 38.09
CA ASN A 458 -19.74 -4.44 38.03
C ASN A 458 -18.24 -4.53 37.63
N GLY A 459 -17.45 -3.54 38.07
CA GLY A 459 -16.01 -3.55 37.76
C GLY A 459 -15.64 -3.03 36.37
N LYS A 460 -16.59 -2.71 35.51
CA LYS A 460 -16.35 -2.27 34.12
C LYS A 460 -16.33 -0.75 33.97
N VAL A 461 -15.47 -0.29 33.07
CA VAL A 461 -15.31 1.15 32.72
C VAL A 461 -15.32 1.31 31.20
N ARG A 462 -16.10 2.26 30.70
CA ARG A 462 -16.01 2.74 29.31
C ARG A 462 -15.24 4.03 29.22
N ALA A 463 -14.44 4.18 28.18
CA ALA A 463 -13.71 5.42 27.91
C ALA A 463 -13.52 5.63 26.42
N VAL A 464 -13.25 6.89 26.05
CA VAL A 464 -12.99 7.28 24.68
C VAL A 464 -11.57 7.80 24.53
N GLY A 465 -10.97 7.55 23.33
CA GLY A 465 -9.68 8.10 22.93
C GLY A 465 -9.73 8.53 21.46
N LEU A 466 -8.94 9.53 21.10
CA LEU A 466 -8.89 10.08 19.74
C LEU A 466 -7.45 10.15 19.24
N ALA A 467 -7.29 10.00 17.92
CA ALA A 467 -6.03 10.21 17.23
C ALA A 467 -6.26 10.86 15.86
N MET A 468 -5.24 11.58 15.40
CA MET A 468 -5.18 12.17 14.06
C MET A 468 -4.23 11.39 13.18
N ALA A 469 -4.42 11.50 11.86
CA ALA A 469 -3.51 10.89 10.88
C ALA A 469 -3.41 11.72 9.61
N MET A 470 -2.30 11.54 8.90
CA MET A 470 -2.11 11.93 7.52
C MET A 470 -1.42 10.83 6.72
N GLN A 471 -1.46 10.93 5.39
CA GLN A 471 -0.73 10.08 4.46
C GLN A 471 -0.35 10.92 3.22
N GLY A 472 0.18 10.31 2.17
CA GLY A 472 0.43 10.97 0.89
C GLY A 472 -0.54 10.53 -0.19
N SER A 473 -0.56 11.27 -1.30
CA SER A 473 -1.22 10.90 -2.55
C SER A 473 -0.15 10.74 -3.62
N ALA A 474 0.40 9.53 -3.76
CA ALA A 474 1.57 9.20 -4.58
C ALA A 474 2.93 9.69 -4.00
N ILE A 475 4.01 9.43 -4.72
CA ILE A 475 5.35 9.94 -4.44
C ILE A 475 5.64 11.09 -5.43
N SER A 476 5.75 12.32 -4.92
CA SER A 476 5.95 13.51 -5.73
C SER A 476 7.22 13.42 -6.57
N GLY A 477 7.13 13.80 -7.86
CA GLY A 477 8.24 13.78 -8.81
C GLY A 477 8.77 12.39 -9.21
N VAL A 478 8.15 11.30 -8.72
CA VAL A 478 8.59 9.91 -8.97
C VAL A 478 7.50 9.10 -9.68
N ASP A 479 6.29 9.10 -9.12
CA ASP A 479 5.21 8.28 -9.64
C ASP A 479 4.56 8.91 -10.89
N VAL A 480 4.09 8.04 -11.78
CA VAL A 480 3.38 8.43 -13.00
C VAL A 480 2.19 7.50 -13.23
N GLY A 481 1.06 8.07 -13.60
CA GLY A 481 -0.10 7.36 -14.13
C GLY A 481 -0.28 7.67 -15.60
N SER A 482 -0.66 6.67 -16.42
CA SER A 482 -0.89 6.87 -17.85
C SER A 482 -2.14 6.14 -18.32
N VAL A 483 -2.84 6.75 -19.28
CA VAL A 483 -4.10 6.23 -19.82
C VAL A 483 -4.16 6.45 -21.31
N THR A 484 -4.71 5.48 -22.03
CA THR A 484 -5.09 5.62 -23.44
C THR A 484 -6.59 5.47 -23.57
N ILE A 485 -7.27 6.38 -24.27
CA ILE A 485 -8.71 6.28 -24.58
C ILE A 485 -8.88 6.39 -26.11
N LYS A 486 -9.68 5.48 -26.66
CA LYS A 486 -9.97 5.37 -28.10
C LYS A 486 -11.50 5.40 -28.32
N VAL A 487 -11.94 6.13 -29.34
CA VAL A 487 -13.32 6.02 -29.87
C VAL A 487 -13.41 4.79 -30.79
N ASN A 488 -14.40 3.96 -30.56
CA ASN A 488 -14.67 2.78 -31.40
C ASN A 488 -15.82 3.02 -32.38
N ASP A 489 -16.05 2.05 -33.27
CA ASP A 489 -16.97 2.12 -34.41
C ASP A 489 -18.44 2.40 -34.05
N ASP A 490 -18.89 1.98 -32.88
CA ASP A 490 -20.27 2.23 -32.43
C ASP A 490 -20.40 3.44 -31.50
N GLY A 491 -19.33 4.24 -31.39
CA GLY A 491 -19.28 5.46 -30.57
C GLY A 491 -19.05 5.24 -29.08
N PHE A 492 -18.67 4.02 -28.67
CA PHE A 492 -18.22 3.72 -27.30
C PHE A 492 -16.70 3.92 -27.18
N TYR A 493 -16.19 3.90 -25.94
CA TYR A 493 -14.79 4.14 -25.66
C TYR A 493 -14.08 2.88 -25.12
N SER A 494 -12.89 2.60 -25.61
CA SER A 494 -11.94 1.67 -24.97
C SER A 494 -10.93 2.47 -24.17
N MET A 495 -10.82 2.19 -22.87
CA MET A 495 -9.85 2.82 -21.98
C MET A 495 -8.83 1.78 -21.51
N THR A 496 -7.57 1.97 -21.87
CA THR A 496 -6.47 1.12 -21.43
C THR A 496 -5.67 1.84 -20.34
N ILE A 497 -5.54 1.19 -19.19
CA ILE A 497 -4.87 1.74 -18.00
C ILE A 497 -3.66 0.92 -17.62
N GLY A 498 -2.66 1.57 -17.02
CA GLY A 498 -1.49 0.90 -16.41
C GLY A 498 -1.66 0.61 -14.92
N ALA A 499 -2.69 1.18 -14.28
CA ALA A 499 -2.98 0.97 -12.86
C ALA A 499 -3.63 -0.40 -12.58
N SER A 500 -3.27 -1.01 -11.46
CA SER A 500 -3.74 -2.35 -11.05
C SER A 500 -4.90 -2.27 -10.06
N ASP A 501 -6.08 -2.77 -10.44
CA ASP A 501 -7.17 -3.00 -9.49
C ASP A 501 -6.88 -4.22 -8.61
N MET A 502 -6.61 -3.98 -7.32
CA MET A 502 -6.34 -5.01 -6.32
C MET A 502 -7.54 -5.29 -5.39
N GLY A 503 -8.74 -4.90 -5.83
CA GLY A 503 -10.00 -4.95 -5.08
C GLY A 503 -10.50 -3.56 -4.65
N THR A 504 -9.75 -2.51 -4.94
CA THR A 504 -10.11 -1.12 -4.62
C THR A 504 -11.25 -0.58 -5.48
N GLY A 505 -11.50 -1.18 -6.66
CA GLY A 505 -12.48 -0.71 -7.63
C GLY A 505 -11.95 0.41 -8.53
N CYS A 506 -10.62 0.52 -8.70
CA CYS A 506 -10.05 1.60 -9.51
C CYS A 506 -10.48 1.53 -10.98
N ASP A 507 -10.68 0.34 -11.55
CA ASP A 507 -11.24 0.18 -12.90
C ASP A 507 -12.59 0.92 -13.05
N THR A 508 -13.45 0.82 -12.03
CA THR A 508 -14.74 1.52 -11.98
C THR A 508 -14.57 3.01 -11.75
N THR A 509 -13.74 3.39 -10.77
CA THR A 509 -13.55 4.80 -10.40
C THR A 509 -12.92 5.61 -11.55
N LEU A 510 -11.93 5.04 -12.25
CA LEU A 510 -11.31 5.68 -13.41
C LEU A 510 -12.28 5.78 -14.60
N ALA A 511 -13.12 4.75 -14.82
CA ALA A 511 -14.20 4.81 -15.80
C ALA A 511 -15.23 5.90 -15.43
N GLN A 512 -15.53 6.07 -14.15
CA GLN A 512 -16.42 7.12 -13.64
C GLN A 512 -15.88 8.52 -13.94
N VAL A 513 -14.56 8.73 -13.72
CA VAL A 513 -13.86 9.96 -14.09
C VAL A 513 -13.92 10.21 -15.60
N ALA A 514 -13.66 9.18 -16.42
CA ALA A 514 -13.73 9.30 -17.88
C ALA A 514 -15.16 9.63 -18.36
N ALA A 515 -16.16 8.94 -17.82
CA ALA A 515 -17.57 9.16 -18.19
C ALA A 515 -18.08 10.55 -17.77
N GLU A 516 -17.63 11.09 -16.62
CA GLU A 516 -17.89 12.48 -16.23
C GLU A 516 -17.25 13.47 -17.21
N CYS A 517 -15.97 13.23 -17.57
CA CYS A 517 -15.28 14.08 -18.53
C CYS A 517 -15.90 14.05 -19.94
N LEU A 518 -16.30 12.88 -20.42
CA LEU A 518 -16.79 12.67 -21.78
C LEU A 518 -18.32 12.80 -21.89
N ASP A 519 -18.98 13.14 -20.80
CA ASP A 519 -20.45 13.28 -20.73
C ASP A 519 -21.19 12.08 -21.34
N CYS A 520 -20.74 10.86 -21.01
CA CYS A 520 -21.28 9.60 -21.50
C CYS A 520 -21.70 8.66 -20.34
N GLU A 521 -22.40 7.59 -20.64
CA GLU A 521 -22.76 6.60 -19.61
C GLU A 521 -21.55 5.78 -19.20
N LEU A 522 -21.55 5.26 -17.96
CA LEU A 522 -20.46 4.43 -17.44
C LEU A 522 -20.24 3.17 -18.31
N ASP A 523 -21.32 2.61 -18.88
CA ASP A 523 -21.28 1.42 -19.71
C ASP A 523 -20.72 1.68 -21.12
N ASP A 524 -20.63 2.94 -21.53
CA ASP A 524 -19.95 3.33 -22.78
C ASP A 524 -18.42 3.23 -22.67
N ILE A 525 -17.87 3.06 -21.45
CA ILE A 525 -16.43 2.92 -21.21
C ILE A 525 -16.08 1.44 -20.98
N VAL A 526 -15.37 0.83 -21.90
CA VAL A 526 -14.75 -0.50 -21.74
C VAL A 526 -13.35 -0.35 -21.20
N VAL A 527 -13.11 -0.84 -19.97
CA VAL A 527 -11.80 -0.74 -19.29
C VAL A 527 -10.98 -1.99 -19.54
N TYR A 528 -9.72 -1.82 -19.91
CA TYR A 528 -8.73 -2.87 -20.06
C TYR A 528 -7.44 -2.53 -19.31
N GLY A 529 -6.97 -3.42 -18.48
CA GLY A 529 -5.69 -3.29 -17.75
C GLY A 529 -5.44 -4.51 -16.87
N VAL A 530 -4.20 -4.88 -16.60
CA VAL A 530 -2.92 -4.35 -17.07
C VAL A 530 -2.18 -5.43 -17.86
N ASP A 531 -1.57 -5.02 -18.96
CA ASP A 531 -0.70 -5.84 -19.78
C ASP A 531 0.47 -4.95 -20.23
N THR A 532 1.69 -5.31 -19.88
CA THR A 532 2.87 -4.46 -20.11
C THR A 532 3.23 -4.22 -21.58
N ASP A 533 2.61 -4.94 -22.50
CA ASP A 533 2.79 -4.74 -23.95
C ASP A 533 1.74 -3.78 -24.54
N ILE A 534 0.56 -3.68 -23.91
CA ILE A 534 -0.60 -2.93 -24.43
C ILE A 534 -0.86 -1.69 -23.58
N SER A 535 -0.80 -1.83 -22.26
CA SER A 535 -1.05 -0.72 -21.33
C SER A 535 0.06 0.33 -21.39
N PRO A 536 -0.26 1.62 -21.37
CA PRO A 536 0.76 2.66 -21.17
C PRO A 536 1.42 2.49 -19.82
N TYR A 537 2.66 2.99 -19.69
CA TYR A 537 3.43 2.84 -18.45
C TYR A 537 2.73 3.54 -17.26
N ASP A 538 2.65 2.82 -16.16
CA ASP A 538 2.17 3.31 -14.87
C ASP A 538 3.09 2.75 -13.78
N SER A 539 3.37 3.54 -12.75
CA SER A 539 4.25 3.11 -11.66
C SER A 539 3.68 1.92 -10.88
N GLY A 540 2.36 1.75 -10.91
CA GLY A 540 1.64 0.71 -10.21
C GLY A 540 0.75 1.24 -9.09
N SER A 541 -0.08 0.36 -8.54
CA SER A 541 -1.03 0.72 -7.48
C SER A 541 -0.41 0.58 -6.10
N TYR A 542 0.35 1.58 -5.69
CA TYR A 542 0.96 1.76 -4.37
C TYR A 542 1.02 3.24 -3.99
N ALA A 543 1.48 3.58 -2.78
CA ALA A 543 1.52 4.96 -2.24
C ALA A 543 0.18 5.71 -2.42
N SER A 544 -0.93 4.98 -2.51
CA SER A 544 -2.29 5.50 -2.74
C SER A 544 -2.41 6.39 -3.98
N SER A 545 -1.59 6.12 -5.03
CA SER A 545 -1.40 6.98 -6.20
C SER A 545 -2.56 6.97 -7.20
N THR A 546 -3.26 5.83 -7.35
CA THR A 546 -4.12 5.55 -8.51
C THR A 546 -5.24 6.58 -8.70
N ALA A 547 -6.03 6.88 -7.67
CA ALA A 547 -7.14 7.84 -7.78
C ALA A 547 -6.65 9.25 -8.12
N TYR A 548 -5.51 9.64 -7.57
CA TYR A 548 -4.93 10.97 -7.76
C TYR A 548 -4.18 11.11 -9.09
N LEU A 549 -3.15 10.28 -9.34
CA LEU A 549 -2.30 10.39 -10.54
C LEU A 549 -2.97 9.84 -11.79
N THR A 550 -3.42 8.56 -11.73
CA THR A 550 -4.03 7.94 -12.92
C THR A 550 -5.39 8.59 -13.21
N GLY A 551 -6.12 9.04 -12.15
CA GLY A 551 -7.32 9.86 -12.33
C GLY A 551 -7.07 11.17 -13.07
N MET A 552 -5.98 11.89 -12.77
CA MET A 552 -5.58 13.09 -13.54
C MET A 552 -5.12 12.76 -14.96
N ALA A 553 -4.47 11.62 -15.17
CA ALA A 553 -4.14 11.14 -16.52
C ALA A 553 -5.41 10.88 -17.34
N VAL A 554 -6.48 10.31 -16.71
CA VAL A 554 -7.80 10.17 -17.36
C VAL A 554 -8.36 11.51 -17.77
N VAL A 555 -8.38 12.50 -16.88
CA VAL A 555 -8.88 13.87 -17.19
C VAL A 555 -8.14 14.44 -18.41
N LYS A 556 -6.80 14.45 -18.38
CA LYS A 556 -5.96 14.95 -19.49
C LYS A 556 -6.20 14.20 -20.80
N THR A 557 -6.33 12.86 -20.72
CA THR A 557 -6.59 12.04 -21.90
C THR A 557 -7.97 12.36 -22.52
N CYS A 558 -8.98 12.56 -21.69
CA CYS A 558 -10.31 12.96 -22.15
C CYS A 558 -10.29 14.35 -22.80
N GLU A 559 -9.57 15.31 -22.22
CA GLU A 559 -9.42 16.65 -22.81
C GLU A 559 -8.71 16.62 -24.18
N SER A 560 -7.61 15.85 -24.27
CA SER A 560 -6.89 15.64 -25.54
C SER A 560 -7.76 14.93 -26.57
N LEU A 561 -8.54 13.93 -26.17
CA LEU A 561 -9.44 13.20 -27.07
C LEU A 561 -10.59 14.10 -27.56
N LYS A 562 -11.21 14.90 -26.69
CA LYS A 562 -12.26 15.86 -27.09
C LYS A 562 -11.78 16.84 -28.15
N LYS A 563 -10.57 17.39 -28.00
CA LYS A 563 -9.97 18.27 -29.03
C LYS A 563 -9.88 17.59 -30.39
N LYS A 564 -9.44 16.31 -30.41
CA LYS A 564 -9.39 15.52 -31.65
C LYS A 564 -10.78 15.25 -32.24
N ILE A 565 -11.75 14.96 -31.38
CA ILE A 565 -13.15 14.74 -31.79
C ILE A 565 -13.74 16.03 -32.39
N LEU A 566 -13.57 17.18 -31.72
CA LEU A 566 -14.07 18.48 -32.22
C LEU A 566 -13.44 18.86 -33.55
N LYS A 567 -12.10 18.71 -33.65
CA LYS A 567 -11.40 18.94 -34.91
C LYS A 567 -11.97 18.09 -36.05
N LYS A 568 -12.18 16.82 -35.82
CA LYS A 568 -12.72 15.89 -36.83
C LYS A 568 -14.18 16.20 -37.18
N ALA A 569 -14.99 16.57 -36.18
CA ALA A 569 -16.35 17.00 -36.39
C ALA A 569 -16.44 18.31 -37.21
N ALA A 570 -15.52 19.27 -37.00
CA ALA A 570 -15.43 20.49 -37.77
C ALA A 570 -15.20 20.22 -39.27
N GLU A 571 -14.31 19.26 -39.59
CA GLU A 571 -14.09 18.81 -40.97
C GLU A 571 -15.38 18.24 -41.60
N TYR A 572 -16.17 17.44 -40.84
CA TYR A 572 -17.40 16.82 -41.38
C TYR A 572 -18.58 17.78 -41.47
N LEU A 573 -18.65 18.74 -40.55
CA LEU A 573 -19.72 19.75 -40.52
C LEU A 573 -19.36 21.02 -41.33
N ASN A 574 -18.17 21.06 -41.93
CA ASN A 574 -17.64 22.17 -42.70
C ASN A 574 -17.77 23.51 -41.95
N CYS A 575 -17.28 23.55 -40.70
CA CYS A 575 -17.32 24.71 -39.83
C CYS A 575 -16.03 24.81 -39.00
N SER A 576 -15.88 25.89 -38.20
CA SER A 576 -14.74 25.98 -37.28
C SER A 576 -15.00 25.26 -35.99
N GLU A 577 -13.91 24.84 -35.27
CA GLU A 577 -14.01 24.16 -33.97
C GLU A 577 -14.76 25.02 -32.91
N ASP A 578 -14.62 26.35 -32.98
CA ASP A 578 -15.26 27.30 -32.06
C ASP A 578 -16.80 27.37 -32.21
N GLU A 579 -17.34 26.90 -33.33
CA GLU A 579 -18.77 26.78 -33.58
C GLU A 579 -19.38 25.51 -33.01
N LEU A 580 -18.54 24.60 -32.42
CA LEU A 580 -18.95 23.29 -32.02
C LEU A 580 -19.08 23.15 -30.50
N GLU A 581 -20.05 22.37 -30.07
CA GLU A 581 -20.23 21.91 -28.70
C GLU A 581 -20.15 20.38 -28.65
N PHE A 582 -19.30 19.86 -27.75
CA PHE A 582 -19.29 18.44 -27.45
C PHE A 582 -20.41 18.11 -26.47
N ALA A 583 -21.36 17.28 -26.87
CA ALA A 583 -22.55 16.91 -26.11
C ALA A 583 -22.63 15.39 -25.95
N GLY A 584 -21.64 14.80 -25.25
CA GLY A 584 -21.57 13.37 -24.96
C GLY A 584 -21.38 12.51 -26.22
N LYS A 585 -22.46 11.89 -26.72
CA LYS A 585 -22.42 11.02 -27.92
C LYS A 585 -22.54 11.77 -29.25
N THR A 586 -22.70 13.08 -29.22
CA THR A 586 -22.84 13.93 -30.41
C THR A 586 -21.93 15.15 -30.30
N VAL A 587 -21.56 15.71 -31.47
CA VAL A 587 -20.98 17.05 -31.59
C VAL A 587 -21.98 17.88 -32.35
N ARG A 588 -22.36 19.02 -31.79
CA ARG A 588 -23.37 19.95 -32.34
C ARG A 588 -22.76 21.23 -32.79
N ARG A 589 -23.24 21.76 -33.92
CA ARG A 589 -22.93 23.11 -34.38
C ARG A 589 -23.93 24.11 -33.77
N LEU A 590 -23.41 25.08 -33.00
CA LEU A 590 -24.22 25.99 -32.19
C LEU A 590 -25.14 26.88 -33.04
N ASN A 591 -24.72 27.29 -34.26
CA ASN A 591 -25.45 28.18 -35.16
C ASN A 591 -25.41 27.62 -36.59
N ALA A 592 -25.92 26.40 -36.79
CA ALA A 592 -25.92 25.80 -38.13
C ALA A 592 -26.83 26.59 -39.07
N PRO A 593 -26.38 26.95 -40.31
CA PRO A 593 -27.22 27.51 -41.31
C PRO A 593 -28.35 26.60 -41.71
N GLU A 594 -29.49 27.17 -42.13
CA GLU A 594 -30.64 26.38 -42.57
C GLU A 594 -30.25 25.47 -43.76
N GLY A 595 -30.51 24.17 -43.63
CA GLY A 595 -30.17 23.17 -44.66
C GLY A 595 -28.80 22.54 -44.57
N GLU A 596 -27.91 23.01 -43.65
CA GLU A 596 -26.62 22.36 -43.36
C GLU A 596 -26.70 21.36 -42.21
N PRO A 597 -25.81 20.34 -42.15
CA PRO A 597 -25.75 19.43 -41.02
C PRO A 597 -25.48 20.17 -39.71
N ALA A 598 -26.37 19.97 -38.72
CA ALA A 598 -26.27 20.63 -37.42
C ALA A 598 -25.57 19.80 -36.37
N GLU A 599 -25.40 18.48 -36.57
CA GLU A 599 -24.73 17.57 -35.62
C GLU A 599 -24.12 16.38 -36.35
N ILE A 600 -23.16 15.74 -35.68
CA ILE A 600 -22.59 14.43 -36.06
C ILE A 600 -22.45 13.57 -34.80
N THR A 601 -22.75 12.27 -34.94
CA THR A 601 -22.63 11.34 -33.81
C THR A 601 -21.20 10.77 -33.71
N LEU A 602 -20.81 10.37 -32.48
CA LEU A 602 -19.54 9.64 -32.29
C LEU A 602 -19.54 8.30 -33.02
N LYS A 603 -20.72 7.69 -33.20
CA LYS A 603 -20.89 6.49 -34.02
C LYS A 603 -20.50 6.76 -35.49
N ASP A 604 -20.97 7.87 -36.06
CA ASP A 604 -20.62 8.23 -37.44
C ASP A 604 -19.13 8.52 -37.60
N ILE A 605 -18.54 9.23 -36.62
CA ILE A 605 -17.09 9.50 -36.59
C ILE A 605 -16.28 8.20 -36.48
N GLY A 606 -16.66 7.30 -35.56
CA GLY A 606 -15.99 6.02 -35.36
C GLY A 606 -16.10 5.08 -36.57
N ASN A 607 -17.28 5.00 -37.16
CA ASN A 607 -17.50 4.21 -38.37
C ASN A 607 -16.65 4.69 -39.57
N ARG A 608 -16.49 6.00 -39.74
CA ARG A 608 -15.65 6.55 -40.81
C ARG A 608 -14.19 6.15 -40.70
N ALA A 609 -13.65 6.13 -39.46
CA ALA A 609 -12.31 5.66 -39.19
C ALA A 609 -12.07 4.22 -39.65
N MET A 610 -13.10 3.35 -39.52
CA MET A 610 -13.00 1.93 -39.93
C MET A 610 -13.32 1.70 -41.41
N CYS A 611 -14.34 2.38 -41.95
CA CYS A 611 -14.90 2.06 -43.26
C CYS A 611 -14.32 2.91 -44.40
N PHE A 612 -13.76 4.10 -44.11
CA PHE A 612 -13.32 5.06 -45.11
C PHE A 612 -11.82 5.39 -45.04
N ASN A 613 -11.00 4.54 -44.39
CA ASN A 613 -9.55 4.70 -44.23
C ASN A 613 -9.15 6.02 -43.54
N GLU A 614 -9.96 6.50 -42.62
CA GLU A 614 -9.65 7.67 -41.83
C GLU A 614 -8.89 7.29 -40.55
N GLU A 615 -8.23 8.25 -39.91
CA GLU A 615 -7.47 8.02 -38.68
C GLU A 615 -8.40 7.69 -37.53
N ALA A 616 -8.12 6.59 -36.80
CA ALA A 616 -8.82 6.24 -35.58
C ALA A 616 -8.51 7.26 -34.50
N LEU A 617 -9.56 7.83 -33.86
CA LEU A 617 -9.40 8.82 -32.81
C LEU A 617 -9.02 8.17 -31.50
N GLN A 618 -7.82 8.49 -31.04
CA GLN A 618 -7.31 8.06 -29.73
C GLN A 618 -6.41 9.15 -29.14
N ALA A 619 -6.33 9.17 -27.81
CA ALA A 619 -5.40 9.98 -27.07
C ALA A 619 -4.71 9.14 -25.98
N THR A 620 -3.45 9.47 -25.71
CA THR A 620 -2.66 8.88 -24.62
C THR A 620 -2.00 10.01 -23.86
N GLU A 621 -2.27 10.10 -22.57
CA GLU A 621 -1.64 11.10 -21.71
C GLU A 621 -1.08 10.44 -20.46
N SER A 622 -0.07 11.11 -19.90
CA SER A 622 0.55 10.75 -18.63
C SER A 622 0.46 11.89 -17.64
N HIS A 623 0.38 11.55 -16.37
CA HIS A 623 0.45 12.56 -15.32
C HIS A 623 1.43 12.12 -14.24
N SER A 624 2.35 13.02 -13.90
CA SER A 624 3.20 12.98 -12.72
C SER A 624 2.97 14.28 -11.96
N SER A 625 2.93 14.22 -10.64
CA SER A 625 2.69 15.42 -9.83
C SER A 625 3.96 15.86 -9.10
N PRO A 626 4.28 17.17 -9.08
CA PRO A 626 5.39 17.70 -8.29
C PRO A 626 5.07 17.75 -6.78
N VAL A 627 3.82 17.51 -6.39
CA VAL A 627 3.34 17.50 -5.01
C VAL A 627 2.62 16.22 -4.67
N SER A 628 2.58 15.88 -3.40
CA SER A 628 1.86 14.71 -2.83
C SER A 628 0.84 15.19 -1.79
N PRO A 629 -0.31 15.75 -2.21
CA PRO A 629 -1.26 16.36 -1.28
C PRO A 629 -1.76 15.33 -0.25
N PRO A 630 -1.62 15.62 1.06
CA PRO A 630 -1.99 14.66 2.07
C PRO A 630 -3.51 14.58 2.27
N PRO A 631 -4.10 13.38 2.30
CA PRO A 631 -5.36 13.15 2.96
C PRO A 631 -5.17 13.27 4.47
N PHE A 632 -6.23 13.65 5.19
CA PHE A 632 -6.25 13.76 6.65
C PHE A 632 -7.38 12.94 7.25
N MET A 633 -7.23 12.54 8.51
CA MET A 633 -8.23 11.72 9.19
C MET A 633 -8.16 11.96 10.70
N ALA A 634 -9.31 11.92 11.36
CA ALA A 634 -9.43 11.71 12.78
C ALA A 634 -10.21 10.44 13.07
N GLY A 635 -9.73 9.66 14.03
CA GLY A 635 -10.36 8.43 14.49
C GLY A 635 -10.55 8.45 16.00
N ALA A 636 -11.75 8.09 16.47
CA ALA A 636 -12.09 8.00 17.87
C ALA A 636 -12.58 6.60 18.23
N ALA A 637 -12.04 6.03 19.29
CA ALA A 637 -12.38 4.71 19.83
C ALA A 637 -13.14 4.85 21.14
N GLU A 638 -14.14 3.99 21.35
CA GLU A 638 -14.76 3.72 22.65
C GLU A 638 -14.44 2.28 23.05
N VAL A 639 -13.81 2.10 24.21
CA VAL A 639 -13.49 0.79 24.75
C VAL A 639 -14.21 0.55 26.07
N GLU A 640 -14.52 -0.72 26.37
CA GLU A 640 -14.95 -1.17 27.70
C GLU A 640 -13.85 -2.05 28.29
N ILE A 641 -13.45 -1.78 29.52
CA ILE A 641 -12.41 -2.55 30.21
C ILE A 641 -12.98 -3.07 31.52
N ASP A 642 -12.80 -4.38 31.75
CA ASP A 642 -13.03 -5.04 33.02
C ASP A 642 -11.79 -4.85 33.90
N LYS A 643 -11.95 -4.15 35.03
CA LYS A 643 -10.84 -3.83 35.95
C LYS A 643 -10.30 -5.02 36.73
N GLU A 644 -11.06 -6.12 36.82
CA GLU A 644 -10.64 -7.32 37.53
C GLU A 644 -9.75 -8.20 36.69
N THR A 645 -9.98 -8.23 35.37
CA THR A 645 -9.29 -9.13 34.43
C THR A 645 -8.37 -8.43 33.44
N GLY A 646 -8.54 -7.11 33.23
CA GLY A 646 -7.89 -6.36 32.17
C GLY A 646 -8.54 -6.56 30.80
N HIS A 647 -9.62 -7.36 30.71
CA HIS A 647 -10.27 -7.65 29.44
C HIS A 647 -10.78 -6.39 28.77
N ILE A 648 -10.39 -6.20 27.49
CA ILE A 648 -10.75 -5.04 26.67
C ILE A 648 -11.69 -5.45 25.54
N GLU A 649 -12.75 -4.69 25.37
CA GLU A 649 -13.69 -4.80 24.25
C GLU A 649 -13.80 -3.46 23.52
N LEU A 650 -13.65 -3.47 22.18
CA LEU A 650 -13.91 -2.31 21.35
C LEU A 650 -15.41 -2.19 21.08
N ILE A 651 -16.04 -1.18 21.65
CA ILE A 651 -17.49 -0.94 21.56
C ILE A 651 -17.83 -0.24 20.24
N GLN A 652 -17.06 0.80 19.90
CA GLN A 652 -17.30 1.64 18.73
C GLN A 652 -16.00 2.27 18.23
N PHE A 653 -15.90 2.42 16.91
CA PHE A 653 -14.89 3.23 16.24
C PHE A 653 -15.55 4.22 15.28
N ALA A 654 -15.30 5.50 15.46
CA ALA A 654 -15.79 6.57 14.60
C ALA A 654 -14.62 7.21 13.85
N ALA A 655 -14.75 7.33 12.52
CA ALA A 655 -13.73 7.87 11.65
C ALA A 655 -14.27 8.96 10.74
N ALA A 656 -13.65 10.13 10.74
CA ALA A 656 -13.89 11.20 9.80
C ALA A 656 -12.67 11.37 8.90
N VAL A 657 -12.87 11.35 7.59
CA VAL A 657 -11.79 11.29 6.57
C VAL A 657 -11.91 12.44 5.59
N ASP A 658 -10.82 13.16 5.39
CA ASP A 658 -10.64 14.12 4.30
C ASP A 658 -9.80 13.49 3.18
N CYS A 659 -10.47 12.93 2.19
CA CYS A 659 -9.85 12.45 0.94
C CYS A 659 -10.11 13.40 -0.24
N GLY A 660 -10.34 14.68 0.03
CA GLY A 660 -10.85 15.61 -0.98
C GLY A 660 -12.26 15.24 -1.40
N THR A 661 -12.57 15.31 -2.68
CA THR A 661 -13.84 14.83 -3.23
C THR A 661 -13.80 13.31 -3.38
N PRO A 662 -14.64 12.51 -2.68
CA PRO A 662 -14.74 11.08 -2.93
C PRO A 662 -15.24 10.82 -4.35
N LEU A 663 -14.44 10.17 -5.21
CA LEU A 663 -14.83 9.90 -6.60
C LEU A 663 -16.00 8.91 -6.68
N ASN A 664 -16.05 7.95 -5.75
CA ASN A 664 -17.16 7.02 -5.54
C ASN A 664 -17.34 6.83 -4.03
N GLU A 665 -18.44 7.29 -3.49
CA GLU A 665 -18.67 7.31 -2.04
C GLU A 665 -18.71 5.90 -1.43
N ASN A 666 -19.37 4.94 -2.07
CA ASN A 666 -19.45 3.57 -1.58
C ASN A 666 -18.06 2.90 -1.53
N LEU A 667 -17.27 3.05 -2.59
CA LEU A 667 -15.93 2.46 -2.65
C LEU A 667 -15.00 3.12 -1.63
N ALA A 668 -15.11 4.44 -1.44
CA ALA A 668 -14.35 5.15 -0.41
C ALA A 668 -14.71 4.68 1.00
N ARG A 669 -16.01 4.48 1.29
CA ARG A 669 -16.51 3.96 2.57
C ARG A 669 -16.00 2.54 2.84
N VAL A 670 -16.12 1.64 1.87
CA VAL A 670 -15.62 0.25 1.97
C VAL A 670 -14.10 0.22 2.19
N GLN A 671 -13.34 1.10 1.53
CA GLN A 671 -11.90 1.21 1.77
C GLN A 671 -11.60 1.70 3.18
N THR A 672 -12.39 2.62 3.71
CA THR A 672 -12.21 3.14 5.07
C THR A 672 -12.53 2.05 6.11
N GLU A 673 -13.68 1.42 6.02
CA GLU A 673 -14.09 0.36 6.95
C GLU A 673 -13.10 -0.82 6.94
N GLY A 674 -12.67 -1.25 5.75
CA GLY A 674 -11.67 -2.30 5.60
C GLY A 674 -10.29 -1.93 6.17
N GLY A 675 -9.86 -0.66 6.05
CA GLY A 675 -8.62 -0.19 6.64
C GLY A 675 -8.69 -0.05 8.16
N LEU A 676 -9.84 0.39 8.69
CA LEU A 676 -10.08 0.42 10.13
C LEU A 676 -10.03 -0.98 10.74
N ALA A 677 -10.65 -1.97 10.09
CA ALA A 677 -10.59 -3.36 10.56
C ALA A 677 -9.13 -3.88 10.64
N GLN A 678 -8.29 -3.57 9.63
CA GLN A 678 -6.87 -3.90 9.68
C GLN A 678 -6.12 -3.14 10.77
N GLY A 679 -6.43 -1.86 10.99
CA GLY A 679 -5.82 -1.06 12.05
C GLY A 679 -6.22 -1.53 13.46
N ILE A 680 -7.46 -1.96 13.65
CA ILE A 680 -7.94 -2.59 14.89
C ILE A 680 -7.24 -3.94 15.09
N GLY A 681 -7.07 -4.74 14.02
CA GLY A 681 -6.30 -5.98 14.06
C GLY A 681 -4.88 -5.75 14.56
N MET A 682 -4.15 -4.79 13.97
CA MET A 682 -2.80 -4.40 14.40
C MET A 682 -2.79 -3.91 15.86
N ALA A 683 -3.82 -3.16 16.27
CA ALA A 683 -3.88 -2.61 17.61
C ALA A 683 -4.05 -3.67 18.70
N MET A 684 -4.88 -4.71 18.47
CA MET A 684 -5.38 -5.58 19.55
C MET A 684 -5.11 -7.07 19.37
N TYR A 685 -4.87 -7.56 18.13
CA TYR A 685 -4.94 -8.99 17.86
C TYR A 685 -3.74 -9.58 17.12
N GLU A 686 -3.16 -8.82 16.18
CA GLU A 686 -2.22 -9.34 15.20
C GLU A 686 -0.78 -9.18 15.67
N ASP A 687 -0.02 -10.27 15.62
CA ASP A 687 1.42 -10.29 15.95
C ASP A 687 2.11 -11.35 15.09
N VAL A 688 3.41 -11.17 14.82
CA VAL A 688 4.30 -12.18 14.24
C VAL A 688 5.48 -12.35 15.18
N THR A 689 5.49 -13.46 15.88
CA THR A 689 6.52 -13.79 16.86
C THR A 689 7.42 -14.92 16.39
N TYR A 690 8.61 -15.00 16.97
CA TYR A 690 9.63 -15.94 16.57
C TYR A 690 10.16 -16.74 17.77
N SER A 691 10.42 -18.03 17.56
CA SER A 691 11.18 -18.83 18.52
C SER A 691 12.65 -18.40 18.55
N ASP A 692 13.41 -18.83 19.56
CA ASP A 692 14.87 -18.63 19.65
C ASP A 692 15.65 -19.21 18.45
N GLN A 693 15.00 -20.06 17.64
CA GLN A 693 15.57 -20.62 16.42
C GLN A 693 15.12 -19.87 15.15
N GLY A 694 14.39 -18.75 15.28
CA GLY A 694 13.90 -17.94 14.17
C GLY A 694 12.67 -18.50 13.44
N ARG A 695 11.95 -19.46 14.03
CA ARG A 695 10.70 -20.01 13.46
C ARG A 695 9.53 -19.12 13.81
N VAL A 696 8.69 -18.80 12.83
CA VAL A 696 7.44 -18.07 13.02
C VAL A 696 6.45 -18.95 13.80
N HIS A 697 5.87 -18.42 14.88
CA HIS A 697 4.84 -19.11 15.64
C HIS A 697 3.47 -19.00 14.94
N GLU A 698 3.11 -17.83 14.45
CA GLU A 698 1.82 -17.53 13.82
C GLU A 698 1.82 -17.91 12.32
N ASN A 699 2.00 -19.19 12.03
CA ASN A 699 2.17 -19.72 10.67
C ASN A 699 0.88 -20.19 10.00
N SER A 700 -0.26 -20.01 10.64
CA SER A 700 -1.59 -20.27 10.09
C SER A 700 -2.65 -19.39 10.75
N PHE A 701 -3.86 -19.31 10.20
CA PHE A 701 -4.98 -18.57 10.83
C PHE A 701 -5.50 -19.20 12.15
N MET A 702 -4.97 -20.35 12.55
CA MET A 702 -5.22 -20.87 13.91
C MET A 702 -4.43 -20.10 14.96
N GLN A 703 -3.22 -19.67 14.64
CA GLN A 703 -2.35 -18.91 15.54
C GLN A 703 -2.44 -17.41 15.26
N TYR A 704 -2.39 -17.00 13.99
CA TYR A 704 -2.51 -15.60 13.58
C TYR A 704 -3.97 -15.15 13.63
N LYS A 705 -4.28 -14.21 14.53
CA LYS A 705 -5.66 -13.79 14.82
C LYS A 705 -6.02 -12.52 14.03
N VAL A 706 -6.78 -12.70 12.97
CA VAL A 706 -7.45 -11.60 12.27
C VAL A 706 -8.78 -11.31 12.96
N PRO A 707 -9.12 -10.05 13.30
CA PRO A 707 -10.37 -9.75 13.98
C PRO A 707 -11.59 -10.13 13.12
N SER A 708 -12.58 -10.71 13.76
CA SER A 708 -13.87 -11.01 13.15
C SER A 708 -14.81 -9.80 13.23
N ARG A 709 -16.00 -9.92 12.64
CA ARG A 709 -17.04 -8.87 12.76
C ARG A 709 -17.45 -8.59 14.21
N LEU A 710 -17.32 -9.56 15.10
CA LEU A 710 -17.66 -9.40 16.52
C LEU A 710 -16.61 -8.60 17.28
N ASP A 711 -15.36 -8.62 16.82
CA ASP A 711 -14.21 -8.01 17.50
C ASP A 711 -14.03 -6.51 17.18
N ILE A 712 -14.60 -6.03 16.08
CA ILE A 712 -14.39 -4.65 15.59
C ILE A 712 -15.42 -3.62 16.09
N GLY A 713 -16.38 -4.04 16.91
CA GLY A 713 -17.43 -3.16 17.43
C GLY A 713 -18.30 -2.52 16.35
N LYS A 714 -18.91 -1.38 16.69
CA LYS A 714 -19.66 -0.55 15.72
C LYS A 714 -18.70 0.39 14.99
N VAL A 715 -18.61 0.30 13.68
CA VAL A 715 -17.80 1.22 12.86
C VAL A 715 -18.71 2.27 12.22
N GLN A 716 -18.33 3.56 12.35
CA GLN A 716 -18.98 4.69 11.70
C GLN A 716 -17.95 5.47 10.89
N VAL A 717 -18.32 5.83 9.67
CA VAL A 717 -17.45 6.57 8.73
C VAL A 717 -18.21 7.74 8.14
N GLU A 718 -17.60 8.93 8.22
CA GLU A 718 -18.05 10.14 7.54
C GLU A 718 -16.90 10.78 6.78
N PHE A 719 -17.23 11.57 5.75
CA PHE A 719 -16.25 12.29 4.96
C PHE A 719 -16.38 13.80 5.20
N GLU A 720 -15.26 14.44 5.54
CA GLU A 720 -15.12 15.89 5.58
C GLU A 720 -14.26 16.32 4.39
N CYS A 721 -14.89 16.92 3.39
CA CYS A 721 -14.22 17.20 2.14
C CYS A 721 -13.47 18.54 2.17
N SER A 722 -12.20 18.51 1.73
CA SER A 722 -11.48 19.68 1.21
C SER A 722 -11.28 19.49 -0.30
N TYR A 723 -11.32 20.54 -1.08
CA TYR A 723 -11.09 20.45 -2.53
C TYR A 723 -9.60 20.55 -2.85
N GLU A 724 -9.02 19.50 -3.46
CA GLU A 724 -7.61 19.48 -3.87
C GLU A 724 -7.47 19.95 -5.32
N PRO A 725 -6.90 21.14 -5.58
CA PRO A 725 -6.83 21.69 -6.95
C PRO A 725 -6.02 20.83 -7.93
N THR A 726 -5.07 20.04 -7.41
CA THR A 726 -4.16 19.24 -8.25
C THR A 726 -4.69 17.83 -8.52
N GLY A 727 -5.81 17.45 -7.89
CA GLY A 727 -6.42 16.13 -8.07
C GLY A 727 -7.65 16.13 -8.98
N PRO A 728 -8.05 14.99 -9.54
CA PRO A 728 -9.19 14.87 -10.41
C PRO A 728 -10.47 15.25 -9.64
N PHE A 729 -11.16 16.29 -10.11
CA PHE A 729 -12.37 16.80 -9.45
C PHE A 729 -12.23 17.14 -7.96
N GLY A 730 -11.01 17.46 -7.53
CA GLY A 730 -10.71 17.80 -6.14
C GLY A 730 -10.41 16.62 -5.23
N ALA A 731 -10.19 15.43 -5.78
CA ALA A 731 -9.90 14.21 -5.02
C ALA A 731 -8.44 14.15 -4.53
N LYS A 732 -8.26 13.56 -3.36
CA LYS A 732 -6.98 13.06 -2.82
C LYS A 732 -7.03 11.54 -2.69
N SER A 733 -5.99 10.95 -2.16
CA SER A 733 -5.97 9.52 -1.84
C SER A 733 -6.81 9.16 -0.62
N ILE A 734 -7.14 7.86 -0.48
CA ILE A 734 -7.79 7.31 0.71
C ILE A 734 -7.20 5.94 1.10
N GLY A 735 -6.41 5.32 0.21
CA GLY A 735 -6.03 3.92 0.31
C GLY A 735 -5.34 3.52 1.60
N GLU A 736 -4.46 4.35 2.15
CA GLU A 736 -3.58 3.98 3.27
C GLU A 736 -3.88 4.70 4.57
N ILE A 737 -4.36 5.95 4.52
CA ILE A 737 -4.59 6.75 5.74
C ILE A 737 -5.51 6.04 6.75
N VAL A 738 -6.45 5.29 6.26
CA VAL A 738 -7.55 4.68 7.01
C VAL A 738 -7.13 3.58 8.01
N ILE A 739 -5.86 3.15 7.99
CA ILE A 739 -5.31 2.19 8.98
C ILE A 739 -4.57 2.88 10.13
N ASN A 740 -4.30 4.19 10.04
CA ASN A 740 -3.32 4.84 10.90
C ASN A 740 -3.84 5.25 12.28
N THR A 741 -5.14 5.51 12.44
CA THR A 741 -5.71 6.03 13.70
C THR A 741 -6.11 4.97 14.75
N PRO A 742 -6.45 3.70 14.42
CA PRO A 742 -6.95 2.77 15.43
C PRO A 742 -6.00 2.52 16.59
N SER A 743 -4.72 2.24 16.32
CA SER A 743 -3.75 1.91 17.37
C SER A 743 -3.60 3.02 18.43
N PRO A 744 -3.33 4.30 18.07
CA PRO A 744 -3.22 5.34 19.05
C PRO A 744 -4.57 5.72 19.69
N ALA A 745 -5.69 5.69 18.96
CA ALA A 745 -7.00 6.02 19.53
C ALA A 745 -7.42 5.01 20.60
N ILE A 746 -7.21 3.70 20.36
CA ILE A 746 -7.51 2.64 21.34
C ILE A 746 -6.57 2.75 22.55
N ALA A 747 -5.26 2.96 22.34
CA ALA A 747 -4.29 3.12 23.42
C ALA A 747 -4.62 4.33 24.32
N ASN A 748 -5.06 5.45 23.75
CA ASN A 748 -5.50 6.64 24.49
C ASN A 748 -6.81 6.38 25.25
N ALA A 749 -7.74 5.59 24.69
CA ALA A 749 -8.95 5.16 25.39
C ALA A 749 -8.64 4.26 26.59
N VAL A 750 -7.68 3.35 26.47
CA VAL A 750 -7.19 2.50 27.58
C VAL A 750 -6.66 3.37 28.73
N TYR A 751 -5.84 4.38 28.41
CA TYR A 751 -5.35 5.30 29.44
C TYR A 751 -6.48 6.06 30.12
N ASN A 752 -7.44 6.57 29.38
CA ASN A 752 -8.58 7.27 29.94
C ASN A 752 -9.47 6.36 30.82
N ALA A 753 -9.56 5.07 30.46
CA ALA A 753 -10.33 4.09 31.25
C ALA A 753 -9.66 3.76 32.58
N VAL A 754 -8.38 3.36 32.56
CA VAL A 754 -7.72 2.72 33.72
C VAL A 754 -6.35 3.31 34.06
N GLY A 755 -5.89 4.37 33.38
CA GLY A 755 -4.61 5.03 33.66
C GLY A 755 -3.37 4.30 33.13
N VAL A 756 -3.54 3.23 32.34
CA VAL A 756 -2.44 2.43 31.80
C VAL A 756 -1.99 2.97 30.45
N ARG A 757 -0.71 3.31 30.31
CA ARG A 757 -0.10 3.73 29.05
C ARG A 757 0.44 2.51 28.28
N ILE A 758 -0.17 2.21 27.16
CA ILE A 758 0.29 1.16 26.25
C ILE A 758 1.30 1.77 25.26
N ARG A 759 2.53 1.28 25.31
CA ARG A 759 3.62 1.71 24.41
C ARG A 759 4.14 0.59 23.54
N GLU A 760 3.61 -0.62 23.68
CA GLU A 760 3.93 -1.78 22.85
C GLU A 760 2.65 -2.47 22.36
N LEU A 761 2.49 -2.57 21.03
CA LEU A 761 1.40 -3.31 20.38
C LEU A 761 1.71 -4.82 20.32
N PRO A 762 0.69 -5.69 20.23
CA PRO A 762 -0.73 -5.40 20.39
C PRO A 762 -1.11 -5.07 21.83
N ILE A 763 -2.25 -4.41 21.99
CA ILE A 763 -2.89 -4.12 23.29
C ILE A 763 -3.57 -5.40 23.76
N THR A 764 -3.03 -6.03 24.82
CA THR A 764 -3.56 -7.28 25.35
C THR A 764 -4.15 -7.09 26.75
N ASP A 765 -5.09 -7.96 27.11
CA ASP A 765 -5.68 -8.02 28.46
C ASP A 765 -4.59 -8.11 29.53
N GLU A 766 -3.54 -8.91 29.28
CA GLU A 766 -2.40 -9.06 30.19
C GLU A 766 -1.65 -7.74 30.43
N LYS A 767 -1.32 -6.99 29.33
CA LYS A 767 -0.64 -5.69 29.44
C LYS A 767 -1.46 -4.68 30.23
N ILE A 768 -2.79 -4.64 30.03
CA ILE A 768 -3.69 -3.79 30.77
C ILE A 768 -3.73 -4.19 32.25
N PHE A 769 -3.94 -5.46 32.53
CA PHE A 769 -4.00 -5.98 33.89
C PHE A 769 -2.71 -5.74 34.68
N MET A 770 -1.55 -6.01 34.07
CA MET A 770 -0.25 -5.78 34.70
C MET A 770 0.04 -4.29 34.90
N GLY A 771 -0.43 -3.44 34.01
CA GLY A 771 -0.26 -1.99 34.11
C GLY A 771 -1.15 -1.34 35.19
N MET A 772 -2.25 -1.96 35.59
CA MET A 772 -3.13 -1.50 36.68
C MET A 772 -2.60 -1.88 38.07
N LYS A 773 -1.70 -2.86 38.19
CA LYS A 773 -1.05 -3.26 39.45
C LYS A 773 0.13 -2.34 39.80
#